data_ada79757dc826ba8c069366517ea2f8f
#
_entry.id   ada79757dc826ba8c069366517ea2f8f
#
_cell.length_a   1.000
_cell.length_b   1.000
_cell.length_c   1.000
_cell.angle_alpha   90.00
_cell.angle_beta   90.00
_cell.angle_gamma   90.00
#
_symmetry.space_group_name_H-M   'P 1'
#
loop_
_entity.id
_entity.type
_entity.pdbx_description
1 polymer ?
#
loop_
_entity_poly.entity_id
_entity_poly.type
_entity_poly.pdbx_seq_one_letter_code
_entity_poly.pdbx_strand_id
1 'polypeptide(L)'
;MTNIGFGGPTLAPHRFHYEKKERTGKMDRDKAYVLWFDELRREDVEIVGGKSSSLGEMTSKTDVPVPYGFATTAFAYRQFMERTGLDKKIRDELKKLTDVEDSALLREVTDNIRAMIVAEEMPEDIVEDIKNAYAELGKKMNVDDPFVAVRSSATAEDLPDASFAGQQDTYLNVHGPEMVVQKIKECYASTFTDRATYYREKTGFDHLSIALSATVQMMVFSKAAGVMFSLDVTNGNDKVVTIEGSYGLGEMVVQGAVTPDNFVVDKATDEITRRIISDKHIKMIRKPEGDVEEVEVPADERKKQAITDEQIKELAGYAKQLEKHYGCYMDMEWGIDERDDKVWLLQARPETVWSRKKNEQAAADEAEEAVTEDLDVIVSGLPASPGLVAGKAHVITDPARIDEFKDGEILVTTMTAPDWVPAMQKALAIVTDAGGMTCHAAIVSREMGIPCIVGTASRSAEATTLIGNGQEITVDASNGTVYAGIIKSMVSEPEAPEAAAAAAAAYTVPATGTKIYMNLGNPDLAERHGKLPCDGVGLMREEFIWTTFIHEHPLHLIETGRADEAVDKLAEGMRKVASALAPRQVVLRLSDFKSSEYRGLVGGEKYEPEEPSALLGWRGASRYYDPKYLPAFKLELEAIKRVRNEYGFKNLQVMIPFCRTVKEAEVVTGIMAEEGLVRSPDFKIWLMAEIPSNIILADQFNRFVDGYSIGSNDLAMLILGLDRDNDIIQSVADGRDLSVKRAIRHLIEVAHRDGKTVSICGQLPSIYPEFCEFLIKSGIDSISVNPDAVVHTKQIAAQIEHKMILDSLTGRGRQEGEDLAW
;
A
#
# COMPACT_ATOMS: atom_id res chain seq x y z
N MET A 1 -14.64 41.84 56.08
CA MET A 1 -14.11 40.90 57.06
C MET A 1 -14.11 39.56 56.38
N THR A 2 -13.13 38.85 56.02
CA THR A 2 -11.66 38.92 56.11
C THR A 2 -11.12 38.16 54.91
N ASN A 3 -10.28 38.77 54.05
CA ASN A 3 -9.47 38.12 53.01
C ASN A 3 -8.46 37.18 53.69
N ILE A 4 -8.38 35.94 53.21
CA ILE A 4 -7.19 35.10 53.41
C ILE A 4 -6.74 34.66 52.05
N GLY A 5 -5.69 35.32 51.53
CA GLY A 5 -4.97 34.94 50.34
C GLY A 5 -4.08 33.73 50.65
N PHE A 6 -4.12 32.72 49.78
CA PHE A 6 -3.10 31.69 49.66
C PHE A 6 -2.24 32.02 48.46
N GLY A 7 -1.07 32.60 48.69
CA GLY A 7 0.01 32.66 47.72
C GLY A 7 0.73 31.34 47.73
N GLY A 8 0.57 30.57 46.67
CA GLY A 8 1.44 29.45 46.35
C GLY A 8 2.65 29.96 45.54
N PRO A 9 3.84 29.43 45.72
CA PRO A 9 5.01 29.87 45.01
C PRO A 9 4.96 29.41 43.53
N THR A 10 5.07 30.37 42.61
CA THR A 10 5.39 30.15 41.20
C THR A 10 6.74 29.45 41.13
N LEU A 11 6.74 28.16 40.77
CA LEU A 11 7.92 27.42 40.39
C LEU A 11 8.33 27.87 38.99
N ALA A 12 9.47 28.56 38.89
CA ALA A 12 10.15 28.82 37.64
C ALA A 12 10.58 27.50 36.98
N PRO A 13 10.66 27.42 35.64
CA PRO A 13 11.09 26.21 34.96
C PRO A 13 12.51 25.85 35.38
N HIS A 14 12.63 24.76 36.12
CA HIS A 14 13.94 24.20 36.46
C HIS A 14 14.57 23.67 35.18
N ARG A 15 15.57 24.40 34.64
CA ARG A 15 16.57 23.87 33.74
C ARG A 15 17.35 22.81 34.51
N PHE A 16 17.09 21.53 34.23
CA PHE A 16 17.94 20.45 34.73
C PHE A 16 19.26 20.49 33.96
N HIS A 17 20.29 21.06 34.58
CA HIS A 17 21.67 20.90 34.14
C HIS A 17 22.17 19.54 34.64
N TYR A 18 22.55 18.66 33.70
CA TYR A 18 23.33 17.48 34.00
C TYR A 18 24.66 17.94 34.64
N GLU A 19 24.85 17.68 35.94
CA GLU A 19 26.17 17.75 36.53
C GLU A 19 26.98 16.57 35.98
N LYS A 20 27.94 16.87 35.08
CA LYS A 20 28.97 15.93 34.66
C LYS A 20 29.80 15.54 35.86
N LYS A 21 29.49 14.40 36.51
CA LYS A 21 30.48 13.71 37.31
C LYS A 21 31.43 12.98 36.37
N GLU A 22 32.65 13.55 36.21
CA GLU A 22 33.76 12.83 35.57
C GLU A 22 34.01 11.54 36.39
N ARG A 23 33.60 10.38 35.84
CA ARG A 23 34.13 9.08 36.31
C ARG A 23 35.60 9.04 35.91
N THR A 24 36.49 9.14 36.90
CA THR A 24 37.94 9.03 36.79
C THR A 24 38.32 7.60 36.39
N GLY A 25 38.56 7.38 35.12
CA GLY A 25 39.05 6.16 34.51
C GLY A 25 38.47 6.07 33.11
N LYS A 26 39.24 6.22 32.03
CA LYS A 26 38.81 5.95 30.65
C LYS A 26 38.45 4.44 30.57
N MET A 27 37.22 4.08 30.91
CA MET A 27 36.69 2.76 30.64
C MET A 27 36.67 2.64 29.10
N ASP A 28 37.22 1.56 28.59
CA ASP A 28 37.18 1.23 27.17
C ASP A 28 35.69 0.95 26.81
N ARG A 29 35.03 1.92 26.16
CA ARG A 29 33.59 1.85 25.85
C ARG A 29 33.24 0.56 25.12
N ASP A 30 34.17 0.04 24.32
CA ASP A 30 33.97 -1.18 23.51
C ASP A 30 33.91 -2.43 24.38
N LYS A 31 34.31 -2.35 25.66
CA LYS A 31 34.27 -3.45 26.64
C LYS A 31 33.35 -3.23 27.82
N ALA A 32 32.55 -2.16 27.78
CA ALA A 32 31.53 -1.92 28.80
C ALA A 32 30.35 -2.87 28.57
N TYR A 33 29.76 -3.40 29.66
CA TYR A 33 28.55 -4.20 29.57
C TYR A 33 27.29 -3.33 29.48
N VAL A 34 27.31 -2.14 30.04
CA VAL A 34 26.21 -1.18 30.08
C VAL A 34 26.70 0.22 29.74
N LEU A 35 25.93 0.94 28.93
CA LEU A 35 26.14 2.35 28.60
C LEU A 35 24.84 3.14 28.79
N TRP A 36 24.97 4.36 29.34
CA TRP A 36 23.82 5.25 29.52
C TRP A 36 23.49 6.01 28.24
N PHE A 37 22.23 6.43 28.04
CA PHE A 37 21.83 7.18 26.84
C PHE A 37 22.63 8.47 26.67
N ASP A 38 22.98 9.19 27.75
CA ASP A 38 23.80 10.39 27.68
C ASP A 38 25.27 10.13 27.29
N GLU A 39 25.71 8.87 27.33
CA GLU A 39 27.02 8.44 26.86
C GLU A 39 27.01 7.97 25.39
N LEU A 40 25.84 7.74 24.78
CA LEU A 40 25.66 7.19 23.44
C LEU A 40 25.54 8.26 22.37
N ARG A 41 25.88 7.88 21.14
CA ARG A 41 25.86 8.72 19.93
C ARG A 41 25.34 7.91 18.75
N ARG A 42 24.99 8.62 17.70
CA ARG A 42 24.48 8.04 16.45
C ARG A 42 25.41 6.98 15.86
N GLU A 43 26.72 7.18 15.94
CA GLU A 43 27.74 6.26 15.43
C GLU A 43 27.92 4.97 16.25
N ASP A 44 27.29 4.85 17.44
CA ASP A 44 27.44 3.71 18.34
C ASP A 44 26.55 2.49 17.96
N VAL A 45 26.02 2.43 16.74
CA VAL A 45 25.12 1.35 16.26
C VAL A 45 25.78 -0.03 16.41
N GLU A 46 27.07 -0.18 16.15
CA GLU A 46 27.80 -1.44 16.30
C GLU A 46 27.95 -1.87 17.78
N ILE A 47 27.81 -0.92 18.72
CA ILE A 47 27.97 -1.15 20.14
C ILE A 47 26.64 -1.44 20.81
N VAL A 48 25.56 -0.71 20.46
CA VAL A 48 24.27 -0.76 21.18
C VAL A 48 23.05 -0.90 20.26
N GLY A 49 23.23 -1.10 18.96
CA GLY A 49 22.16 -1.20 17.98
C GLY A 49 21.47 0.13 17.64
N GLY A 50 20.62 0.11 16.62
CA GLY A 50 19.99 1.31 16.06
C GLY A 50 19.11 2.08 17.05
N LYS A 51 18.20 1.38 17.77
CA LYS A 51 17.28 2.02 18.72
C LYS A 51 18.02 2.72 19.86
N SER A 52 18.98 2.03 20.49
CA SER A 52 19.72 2.59 21.62
C SER A 52 20.62 3.76 21.22
N SER A 53 21.29 3.68 20.06
CA SER A 53 22.13 4.76 19.54
C SER A 53 21.31 6.01 19.19
N SER A 54 20.11 5.82 18.61
CA SER A 54 19.18 6.92 18.33
C SER A 54 18.67 7.61 19.60
N LEU A 55 18.24 6.82 20.61
CA LEU A 55 17.86 7.39 21.93
C LEU A 55 19.01 8.15 22.56
N GLY A 56 20.21 7.63 22.47
CA GLY A 56 21.42 8.29 22.96
C GLY A 56 21.71 9.58 22.24
N GLU A 57 21.65 9.61 20.91
CA GLU A 57 21.85 10.83 20.11
C GLU A 57 20.81 11.91 20.47
N MET A 58 19.52 11.53 20.55
CA MET A 58 18.47 12.45 20.99
C MET A 58 18.74 13.03 22.37
N THR A 59 19.10 12.16 23.35
CA THR A 59 19.38 12.58 24.74
C THR A 59 20.57 13.51 24.84
N SER A 60 21.62 13.26 24.06
CA SER A 60 22.92 13.92 24.22
C SER A 60 23.12 15.13 23.33
N LYS A 61 22.37 15.25 22.21
CA LYS A 61 22.60 16.26 21.15
C LYS A 61 21.39 17.11 20.83
N THR A 62 20.22 16.77 21.37
CA THR A 62 19.00 17.53 21.15
C THR A 62 18.37 17.96 22.49
N ASP A 63 17.39 18.87 22.43
CA ASP A 63 16.61 19.28 23.60
C ASP A 63 15.27 18.53 23.70
N VAL A 64 15.05 17.48 22.87
CA VAL A 64 13.80 16.70 22.91
C VAL A 64 13.75 15.83 24.19
N PRO A 65 12.59 15.73 24.81
CA PRO A 65 12.44 14.95 26.05
C PRO A 65 12.45 13.45 25.74
N VAL A 66 13.50 12.77 26.18
CA VAL A 66 13.67 11.31 26.07
C VAL A 66 13.63 10.71 27.48
N PRO A 67 12.85 9.65 27.73
CA PRO A 67 12.85 8.96 29.03
C PRO A 67 14.25 8.43 29.39
N TYR A 68 14.61 8.53 30.66
CA TYR A 68 15.91 8.03 31.15
C TYR A 68 16.08 6.53 30.83
N GLY A 69 17.33 6.13 30.57
CA GLY A 69 17.59 4.72 30.32
C GLY A 69 19.08 4.44 30.07
N PHE A 70 19.33 3.15 29.92
CA PHE A 70 20.64 2.60 29.58
C PHE A 70 20.47 1.46 28.56
N ALA A 71 21.54 1.06 27.95
CA ALA A 71 21.57 -0.08 27.02
C ALA A 71 22.61 -1.11 27.49
N THR A 72 22.31 -2.40 27.40
CA THR A 72 23.37 -3.41 27.37
C THR A 72 24.10 -3.30 26.02
N THR A 73 25.37 -3.73 25.98
CA THR A 73 26.16 -3.61 24.76
C THR A 73 26.20 -4.93 23.96
N ALA A 74 26.53 -4.84 22.69
CA ALA A 74 26.87 -6.00 21.85
C ALA A 74 28.01 -6.84 22.45
N PHE A 75 28.92 -6.17 23.19
CA PHE A 75 29.98 -6.86 23.94
C PHE A 75 29.40 -7.73 25.06
N ALA A 76 28.46 -7.22 25.86
CA ALA A 76 27.77 -8.00 26.88
C ALA A 76 27.08 -9.24 26.28
N TYR A 77 26.37 -9.08 25.18
CA TYR A 77 25.75 -10.19 24.45
C TYR A 77 26.77 -11.24 24.02
N ARG A 78 27.87 -10.83 23.37
CA ARG A 78 28.92 -11.75 22.90
C ARG A 78 29.58 -12.45 24.09
N GLN A 79 29.86 -11.75 25.18
CA GLN A 79 30.41 -12.33 26.40
C GLN A 79 29.48 -13.35 27.04
N PHE A 80 28.18 -13.07 27.04
CA PHE A 80 27.20 -14.05 27.52
C PHE A 80 27.22 -15.30 26.66
N MET A 81 27.15 -15.20 25.34
CA MET A 81 27.13 -16.33 24.42
C MET A 81 28.43 -17.14 24.49
N GLU A 82 29.60 -16.49 24.51
CA GLU A 82 30.91 -17.13 24.46
C GLU A 82 31.26 -17.80 25.79
N ARG A 83 31.10 -17.10 26.90
CA ARG A 83 31.49 -17.60 28.27
C ARG A 83 30.64 -18.75 28.73
N THR A 84 29.39 -18.85 28.30
CA THR A 84 28.47 -19.95 28.60
C THR A 84 28.52 -21.08 27.57
N GLY A 85 29.21 -20.86 26.45
CA GLY A 85 29.28 -21.80 25.32
C GLY A 85 27.96 -21.94 24.56
N LEU A 86 27.03 -21.01 24.73
CA LEU A 86 25.78 -20.95 23.97
C LEU A 86 26.01 -20.85 22.47
N ASP A 87 27.06 -20.12 22.04
CA ASP A 87 27.45 -20.01 20.65
C ASP A 87 27.63 -21.37 19.96
N LYS A 88 28.25 -22.33 20.67
CA LYS A 88 28.44 -23.71 20.19
C LYS A 88 27.16 -24.52 20.20
N LYS A 89 26.40 -24.43 21.31
CA LYS A 89 25.13 -25.13 21.46
C LYS A 89 24.13 -24.69 20.37
N ILE A 90 24.08 -23.40 20.09
CA ILE A 90 23.21 -22.81 19.04
C ILE A 90 23.66 -23.28 17.65
N ARG A 91 24.96 -23.25 17.32
CA ARG A 91 25.44 -23.76 16.04
C ARG A 91 25.12 -25.26 15.85
N ASP A 92 25.17 -26.06 16.92
CA ASP A 92 24.83 -27.49 16.83
C ASP A 92 23.32 -27.69 16.63
N GLU A 93 22.47 -26.84 17.24
CA GLU A 93 21.02 -26.87 17.05
C GLU A 93 20.62 -26.43 15.63
N LEU A 94 21.23 -25.36 15.12
CA LEU A 94 21.00 -24.85 13.75
C LEU A 94 21.36 -25.89 12.66
N LYS A 95 22.33 -26.81 12.92
CA LYS A 95 22.63 -27.91 11.96
C LYS A 95 21.46 -28.87 11.75
N LYS A 96 20.48 -28.90 12.67
CA LYS A 96 19.29 -29.72 12.51
C LYS A 96 18.30 -29.11 11.52
N LEU A 97 18.41 -27.80 11.25
CA LEU A 97 17.59 -27.08 10.28
C LEU A 97 18.06 -27.43 8.86
N THR A 98 17.68 -28.60 8.37
CA THR A 98 18.05 -29.10 7.04
C THR A 98 17.19 -28.53 5.92
N ASP A 99 16.02 -28.02 6.25
CA ASP A 99 15.09 -27.36 5.34
C ASP A 99 14.39 -26.21 6.08
N VAL A 100 14.71 -24.99 5.68
CA VAL A 100 14.13 -23.77 6.28
C VAL A 100 12.68 -23.53 5.86
N GLU A 101 12.22 -24.18 4.77
CA GLU A 101 10.81 -24.11 4.32
C GLU A 101 9.90 -25.03 5.13
N ASP A 102 10.46 -26.01 5.84
CA ASP A 102 9.68 -26.79 6.82
C ASP A 102 9.44 -25.93 8.08
N SER A 103 8.29 -25.30 8.13
CA SER A 103 7.90 -24.40 9.22
C SER A 103 7.79 -25.09 10.59
N ALA A 104 7.55 -26.41 10.62
CA ALA A 104 7.49 -27.15 11.87
C ALA A 104 8.91 -27.40 12.39
N LEU A 105 9.84 -27.79 11.53
CA LEU A 105 11.25 -27.96 11.86
C LEU A 105 11.90 -26.62 12.24
N LEU A 106 11.61 -25.56 11.48
CA LEU A 106 12.10 -24.21 11.80
C LEU A 106 11.68 -23.80 13.21
N ARG A 107 10.38 -23.94 13.52
CA ARG A 107 9.85 -23.62 14.85
C ARG A 107 10.46 -24.46 15.95
N GLU A 108 10.60 -25.78 15.75
CA GLU A 108 11.23 -26.65 16.73
C GLU A 108 12.66 -26.20 17.06
N VAL A 109 13.47 -25.92 16.02
CA VAL A 109 14.86 -25.48 16.17
C VAL A 109 14.95 -24.12 16.84
N THR A 110 14.14 -23.15 16.43
CA THR A 110 14.14 -21.78 16.98
C THR A 110 13.63 -21.75 18.42
N ASP A 111 12.59 -22.49 18.75
CA ASP A 111 12.08 -22.60 20.12
C ASP A 111 13.12 -23.24 21.06
N ASN A 112 13.81 -24.29 20.60
CA ASN A 112 14.90 -24.91 21.36
C ASN A 112 16.04 -23.91 21.63
N ILE A 113 16.45 -23.14 20.63
CA ILE A 113 17.50 -22.12 20.77
C ILE A 113 17.06 -21.03 21.75
N ARG A 114 15.86 -20.51 21.62
CA ARG A 114 15.31 -19.49 22.53
C ARG A 114 15.23 -20.02 23.96
N ALA A 115 14.76 -21.25 24.15
CA ALA A 115 14.71 -21.88 25.46
C ALA A 115 16.12 -22.06 26.06
N MET A 116 17.14 -22.45 25.29
CA MET A 116 18.53 -22.53 25.77
C MET A 116 19.05 -21.17 26.26
N ILE A 117 18.82 -20.09 25.50
CA ILE A 117 19.29 -18.75 25.86
C ILE A 117 18.63 -18.28 27.16
N VAL A 118 17.31 -18.46 27.26
CA VAL A 118 16.54 -18.01 28.43
C VAL A 118 16.88 -18.82 29.69
N ALA A 119 17.17 -20.11 29.56
CA ALA A 119 17.50 -20.98 30.68
C ALA A 119 18.96 -20.84 31.18
N GLU A 120 19.86 -20.35 30.32
CA GLU A 120 21.28 -20.24 30.68
C GLU A 120 21.52 -19.14 31.70
N GLU A 121 22.44 -19.37 32.66
CA GLU A 121 22.83 -18.37 33.64
C GLU A 121 23.78 -17.32 33.04
N MET A 122 23.39 -16.06 33.14
CA MET A 122 24.23 -14.95 32.69
C MET A 122 25.43 -14.78 33.67
N PRO A 123 26.64 -14.51 33.15
CA PRO A 123 27.81 -14.27 34.01
C PRO A 123 27.57 -13.18 35.06
N GLU A 124 28.03 -13.45 36.30
CA GLU A 124 27.69 -12.64 37.49
C GLU A 124 28.11 -11.15 37.32
N ASP A 125 29.26 -10.89 36.72
CA ASP A 125 29.76 -9.54 36.45
C ASP A 125 28.84 -8.74 35.50
N ILE A 126 28.23 -9.38 34.49
CA ILE A 126 27.26 -8.76 33.61
C ILE A 126 25.96 -8.49 34.38
N VAL A 127 25.49 -9.45 35.15
CA VAL A 127 24.29 -9.33 36.02
C VAL A 127 24.45 -8.19 37.00
N GLU A 128 25.63 -8.08 37.63
CA GLU A 128 25.91 -7.03 38.61
C GLU A 128 25.90 -5.63 37.97
N ASP A 129 26.51 -5.46 36.81
CA ASP A 129 26.49 -4.19 36.07
C ASP A 129 25.07 -3.79 35.67
N ILE A 130 24.24 -4.72 35.19
CA ILE A 130 22.84 -4.46 34.85
C ILE A 130 22.04 -4.04 36.09
N LYS A 131 22.15 -4.76 37.17
CA LYS A 131 21.46 -4.45 38.45
C LYS A 131 21.89 -3.10 39.03
N ASN A 132 23.17 -2.79 38.97
CA ASN A 132 23.70 -1.50 39.40
C ASN A 132 23.16 -0.35 38.55
N ALA A 133 23.11 -0.52 37.23
CA ALA A 133 22.51 0.47 36.32
C ALA A 133 21.00 0.67 36.59
N TYR A 134 20.26 -0.43 36.84
CA TYR A 134 18.84 -0.35 37.17
C TYR A 134 18.61 0.38 38.53
N ALA A 135 19.40 0.08 39.56
CA ALA A 135 19.34 0.79 40.82
C ALA A 135 19.70 2.28 40.71
N GLU A 136 20.68 2.61 39.84
CA GLU A 136 21.02 4.01 39.53
C GLU A 136 19.91 4.73 38.75
N LEU A 137 19.23 4.03 37.83
CA LEU A 137 18.05 4.55 37.14
C LEU A 137 16.96 4.92 38.14
N GLY A 138 16.69 4.04 39.13
CA GLY A 138 15.74 4.31 40.19
C GLY A 138 16.07 5.58 40.96
N LYS A 139 17.35 5.78 41.29
CA LYS A 139 17.82 7.03 41.98
C LYS A 139 17.59 8.27 41.12
N LYS A 140 17.86 8.19 39.81
CA LYS A 140 17.62 9.29 38.87
C LYS A 140 16.13 9.64 38.78
N MET A 141 15.26 8.65 38.87
CA MET A 141 13.81 8.80 38.88
C MET A 141 13.21 9.12 40.23
N ASN A 142 13.99 9.07 41.30
CA ASN A 142 13.55 9.14 42.71
C ASN A 142 12.48 8.09 43.04
N VAL A 143 12.68 6.85 42.57
CA VAL A 143 11.82 5.67 42.75
C VAL A 143 12.71 4.47 43.06
N ASP A 144 12.44 3.71 44.12
CA ASP A 144 13.29 2.57 44.54
C ASP A 144 13.23 1.41 43.54
N ASP A 145 12.07 1.15 42.96
CA ASP A 145 11.85 0.06 41.99
C ASP A 145 11.07 0.60 40.75
N PRO A 146 11.80 1.21 39.78
CA PRO A 146 11.16 1.86 38.65
C PRO A 146 10.62 0.85 37.63
N PHE A 147 9.45 1.12 37.08
CA PHE A 147 8.98 0.42 35.90
C PHE A 147 9.77 0.86 34.66
N VAL A 148 10.19 -0.12 33.85
CA VAL A 148 10.95 0.09 32.63
C VAL A 148 10.34 -0.68 31.44
N ALA A 149 10.60 -0.18 30.24
CA ALA A 149 10.46 -0.94 29.00
C ALA A 149 11.82 -1.58 28.67
N VAL A 150 11.83 -2.86 28.33
CA VAL A 150 13.00 -3.58 27.86
C VAL A 150 12.79 -3.93 26.39
N ARG A 151 13.59 -3.34 25.52
CA ARG A 151 13.42 -3.44 24.05
C ARG A 151 14.69 -3.98 23.41
N SER A 152 14.55 -4.84 22.41
CA SER A 152 15.66 -5.26 21.56
C SER A 152 16.19 -4.14 20.68
N SER A 153 17.50 -4.09 20.49
CA SER A 153 18.19 -3.14 19.60
C SER A 153 19.33 -3.88 18.89
N ALA A 154 19.11 -4.32 17.64
CA ALA A 154 20.09 -5.07 16.90
C ALA A 154 21.14 -4.17 16.25
N THR A 155 22.38 -4.69 16.15
CA THR A 155 23.48 -3.98 15.47
C THR A 155 23.32 -3.93 13.95
N ALA A 156 22.37 -4.69 13.40
CA ALA A 156 22.07 -4.77 11.97
C ALA A 156 20.59 -4.47 11.64
N GLU A 157 19.88 -3.72 12.50
CA GLU A 157 18.44 -3.50 12.35
C GLU A 157 18.08 -2.59 11.15
N ASP A 158 18.94 -1.61 10.84
CA ASP A 158 18.68 -0.57 9.84
C ASP A 158 19.74 -0.58 8.70
N LEU A 159 20.17 -1.76 8.27
CA LEU A 159 21.06 -1.86 7.11
C LEU A 159 20.30 -1.51 5.81
N PRO A 160 20.95 -0.78 4.86
CA PRO A 160 20.31 -0.35 3.61
C PRO A 160 19.68 -1.48 2.79
N ASP A 161 20.27 -2.69 2.86
CA ASP A 161 19.87 -3.86 2.07
C ASP A 161 19.15 -4.95 2.88
N ALA A 162 18.96 -4.75 4.19
CA ALA A 162 18.33 -5.73 5.07
C ALA A 162 17.61 -5.06 6.23
N SER A 163 16.28 -5.03 6.21
CA SER A 163 15.47 -4.50 7.31
C SER A 163 15.01 -5.63 8.23
N PHE A 164 15.51 -5.62 9.46
CA PHE A 164 15.03 -6.49 10.55
C PHE A 164 13.98 -5.79 11.42
N ALA A 165 13.36 -4.71 10.95
CA ALA A 165 12.37 -3.95 11.68
C ALA A 165 11.15 -4.81 12.05
N GLY A 166 10.69 -4.70 13.30
CA GLY A 166 9.49 -5.39 13.79
C GLY A 166 9.65 -6.91 13.99
N GLN A 167 10.86 -7.45 13.96
CA GLN A 167 11.09 -8.88 14.10
C GLN A 167 11.45 -9.34 15.53
N GLN A 168 11.58 -8.39 16.48
CA GLN A 168 12.14 -8.62 17.81
C GLN A 168 11.21 -8.10 18.91
N ASP A 169 11.35 -8.68 20.12
CA ASP A 169 10.41 -8.49 21.22
C ASP A 169 10.61 -7.18 21.99
N THR A 170 9.51 -6.66 22.54
CA THR A 170 9.46 -5.54 23.50
C THR A 170 8.68 -5.98 24.74
N TYR A 171 9.21 -5.71 25.92
CA TYR A 171 8.60 -6.00 27.21
C TYR A 171 8.32 -4.70 27.94
N LEU A 172 7.05 -4.42 28.22
CA LEU A 172 6.60 -3.25 28.96
C LEU A 172 6.36 -3.55 30.42
N ASN A 173 6.35 -2.52 31.25
CA ASN A 173 6.08 -2.58 32.70
C ASN A 173 6.94 -3.58 33.48
N VAL A 174 8.17 -3.77 33.05
CA VAL A 174 9.15 -4.60 33.76
C VAL A 174 9.63 -3.87 35.00
N HIS A 175 9.67 -4.53 36.13
CA HIS A 175 10.24 -4.00 37.39
C HIS A 175 10.92 -5.09 38.19
N GLY A 176 11.78 -4.70 39.13
CA GLY A 176 12.64 -5.61 39.86
C GLY A 176 13.92 -6.00 39.12
N PRO A 177 15.09 -5.96 39.81
CA PRO A 177 16.39 -6.15 39.15
C PRO A 177 16.55 -7.55 38.53
N GLU A 178 15.96 -8.59 39.13
CA GLU A 178 15.99 -9.95 38.59
C GLU A 178 15.16 -10.07 37.33
N MET A 179 13.96 -9.44 37.31
CA MET A 179 13.07 -9.46 36.18
C MET A 179 13.67 -8.68 34.97
N VAL A 180 14.35 -7.56 35.24
CA VAL A 180 15.06 -6.80 34.19
C VAL A 180 16.13 -7.67 33.52
N VAL A 181 16.96 -8.39 34.30
CA VAL A 181 17.95 -9.32 33.78
C VAL A 181 17.29 -10.43 32.96
N GLN A 182 16.17 -10.97 33.48
CA GLN A 182 15.41 -12.01 32.77
C GLN A 182 14.87 -11.51 31.43
N LYS A 183 14.27 -10.31 31.37
CA LYS A 183 13.75 -9.73 30.15
C LYS A 183 14.85 -9.34 29.14
N ILE A 184 16.05 -8.99 29.62
CA ILE A 184 17.23 -8.81 28.76
C ILE A 184 17.61 -10.14 28.10
N LYS A 185 17.61 -11.28 28.82
CA LYS A 185 17.85 -12.60 28.21
C LYS A 185 16.77 -12.96 27.18
N GLU A 186 15.51 -12.66 27.46
CA GLU A 186 14.42 -12.89 26.53
C GLU A 186 14.56 -12.00 25.26
N CYS A 187 15.00 -10.72 25.41
CA CYS A 187 15.39 -9.90 24.27
C CYS A 187 16.52 -10.56 23.48
N TYR A 188 17.55 -11.08 24.12
CA TYR A 188 18.64 -11.79 23.44
C TYR A 188 18.13 -13.02 22.69
N ALA A 189 17.19 -13.77 23.25
CA ALA A 189 16.55 -14.91 22.62
C ALA A 189 15.71 -14.52 21.38
N SER A 190 15.15 -13.30 21.33
CA SER A 190 14.36 -12.83 20.19
C SER A 190 15.16 -12.71 18.88
N THR A 191 16.49 -12.76 18.95
CA THR A 191 17.35 -12.88 17.77
C THR A 191 17.04 -14.16 16.96
N PHE A 192 16.52 -15.21 17.63
CA PHE A 192 16.21 -16.49 17.03
C PHE A 192 14.68 -16.75 16.95
N THR A 193 13.89 -15.73 16.60
CA THR A 193 12.51 -15.97 16.16
C THR A 193 12.50 -16.72 14.82
N ASP A 194 11.42 -17.44 14.53
CA ASP A 194 11.23 -18.16 13.25
C ASP A 194 11.51 -17.24 12.06
N ARG A 195 10.90 -16.04 12.08
CA ARG A 195 11.05 -15.04 11.02
C ARG A 195 12.49 -14.56 10.87
N ALA A 196 13.16 -14.22 11.97
CA ALA A 196 14.53 -13.72 11.94
C ALA A 196 15.52 -14.81 11.49
N THR A 197 15.30 -16.06 11.90
CA THR A 197 16.12 -17.20 11.52
C THR A 197 15.90 -17.57 10.06
N TYR A 198 14.65 -17.65 9.61
CA TYR A 198 14.30 -17.86 8.20
C TYR A 198 14.96 -16.82 7.29
N TYR A 199 14.83 -15.54 7.64
CA TYR A 199 15.39 -14.45 6.84
C TYR A 199 16.92 -14.55 6.71
N ARG A 200 17.64 -14.81 7.81
CA ARG A 200 19.11 -14.98 7.76
C ARG A 200 19.54 -16.18 6.93
N GLU A 201 18.84 -17.31 7.04
CA GLU A 201 19.14 -18.50 6.24
C GLU A 201 18.95 -18.21 4.75
N LYS A 202 17.84 -17.55 4.37
CA LYS A 202 17.54 -17.18 2.98
C LYS A 202 18.53 -16.18 2.37
N THR A 203 19.05 -15.26 3.19
CA THR A 203 19.98 -14.22 2.74
C THR A 203 21.45 -14.60 2.91
N GLY A 204 21.72 -15.76 3.50
CA GLY A 204 23.08 -16.26 3.70
C GLY A 204 23.87 -15.55 4.80
N PHE A 205 23.18 -14.85 5.72
CA PHE A 205 23.81 -14.22 6.88
C PHE A 205 24.17 -15.28 7.94
N ASP A 206 25.38 -15.21 8.50
CA ASP A 206 25.73 -16.04 9.67
C ASP A 206 24.84 -15.67 10.85
N HIS A 207 24.11 -16.64 11.38
CA HIS A 207 23.17 -16.47 12.49
C HIS A 207 23.77 -15.84 13.76
N LEU A 208 25.05 -16.01 14.00
CA LEU A 208 25.78 -15.49 15.15
C LEU A 208 26.57 -14.20 14.87
N SER A 209 26.55 -13.70 13.61
CA SER A 209 27.20 -12.43 13.25
C SER A 209 26.48 -11.22 13.83
N ILE A 210 25.17 -11.32 14.01
CA ILE A 210 24.32 -10.25 14.54
C ILE A 210 24.40 -10.29 16.07
N ALA A 211 24.83 -9.19 16.68
CA ALA A 211 24.77 -8.99 18.12
C ALA A 211 23.54 -8.15 18.50
N LEU A 212 23.00 -8.41 19.68
CA LEU A 212 21.88 -7.69 20.22
C LEU A 212 22.27 -6.87 21.44
N SER A 213 21.78 -5.68 21.52
CA SER A 213 21.68 -4.84 22.69
C SER A 213 20.25 -4.90 23.22
N ALA A 214 20.07 -4.75 24.51
CA ALA A 214 18.78 -4.53 25.13
C ALA A 214 18.72 -3.09 25.68
N THR A 215 17.75 -2.33 25.18
CA THR A 215 17.43 -0.97 25.65
C THR A 215 16.56 -1.08 26.91
N VAL A 216 17.02 -0.55 28.04
CA VAL A 216 16.24 -0.46 29.27
C VAL A 216 15.88 1.00 29.51
N GLN A 217 14.62 1.35 29.30
CA GLN A 217 14.12 2.73 29.29
C GLN A 217 13.04 2.92 30.34
N MET A 218 13.03 4.06 31.03
CA MET A 218 11.96 4.46 31.95
C MET A 218 10.60 4.30 31.27
N MET A 219 9.66 3.64 31.92
CA MET A 219 8.31 3.51 31.43
C MET A 219 7.54 4.83 31.52
N VAL A 220 6.98 5.28 30.40
CA VAL A 220 6.03 6.39 30.35
C VAL A 220 4.62 5.82 30.51
N PHE A 221 3.91 6.26 31.53
CA PHE A 221 2.53 5.85 31.77
C PHE A 221 1.60 6.68 30.88
N SER A 222 1.51 6.26 29.65
CA SER A 222 0.85 7.08 28.62
C SER A 222 -0.66 7.09 28.78
N LYS A 223 -1.23 8.29 28.99
CA LYS A 223 -2.68 8.52 28.83
C LYS A 223 -3.08 8.58 27.36
N ALA A 224 -2.14 8.99 26.49
CA ALA A 224 -2.24 8.97 25.05
C ALA A 224 -0.83 8.74 24.46
N ALA A 225 -0.76 8.03 23.36
CA ALA A 225 0.49 7.73 22.67
C ALA A 225 0.23 7.50 21.17
N GLY A 226 1.30 7.51 20.38
CA GLY A 226 1.18 7.29 18.96
C GLY A 226 2.50 7.41 18.22
N VAL A 227 2.37 7.64 16.91
CA VAL A 227 3.48 7.82 15.98
C VAL A 227 3.40 9.19 15.32
N MET A 228 4.51 9.70 14.84
CA MET A 228 4.53 10.89 14.00
C MET A 228 5.65 10.81 12.98
N PHE A 229 5.42 11.46 11.84
CA PHE A 229 6.37 11.53 10.75
C PHE A 229 6.67 12.98 10.41
N SER A 230 7.92 13.27 10.10
CA SER A 230 8.31 14.61 9.67
C SER A 230 7.96 14.91 8.20
N LEU A 231 7.05 14.12 7.62
CA LEU A 231 6.46 14.35 6.30
C LEU A 231 5.08 13.66 6.27
N ASP A 232 4.30 13.87 5.20
CA ASP A 232 3.13 13.03 4.93
C ASP A 232 3.59 11.78 4.16
N VAL A 233 3.64 10.63 4.85
CA VAL A 233 4.11 9.36 4.28
C VAL A 233 3.22 8.82 3.15
N THR A 234 1.99 9.34 2.99
CA THR A 234 1.07 8.89 1.94
C THR A 234 1.39 9.50 0.57
N ASN A 235 1.91 10.72 0.55
CA ASN A 235 2.16 11.47 -0.68
C ASN A 235 3.56 12.11 -0.76
N GLY A 236 4.39 11.97 0.30
CA GLY A 236 5.75 12.51 0.35
C GLY A 236 5.84 14.02 0.59
N ASN A 237 4.74 14.68 0.98
CA ASN A 237 4.76 16.11 1.26
C ASN A 237 5.63 16.41 2.49
N ASP A 238 6.80 16.98 2.26
CA ASP A 238 7.80 17.31 3.28
C ASP A 238 7.58 18.67 3.97
N LYS A 239 6.56 19.43 3.57
CA LYS A 239 6.19 20.70 4.18
C LYS A 239 5.33 20.55 5.44
N VAL A 240 4.96 19.32 5.79
CA VAL A 240 4.07 19.03 6.91
C VAL A 240 4.68 18.00 7.87
N VAL A 241 4.14 17.98 9.08
CA VAL A 241 4.32 16.90 10.07
C VAL A 241 2.98 16.18 10.18
N THR A 242 2.99 14.86 10.10
CA THR A 242 1.81 14.01 10.32
C THR A 242 1.92 13.35 11.68
N ILE A 243 0.87 13.47 12.50
CA ILE A 243 0.82 12.94 13.87
C ILE A 243 -0.40 12.05 13.98
N GLU A 244 -0.19 10.82 14.45
CA GLU A 244 -1.24 9.86 14.74
C GLU A 244 -1.21 9.49 16.21
N GLY A 245 -2.38 9.45 16.86
CA GLY A 245 -2.44 9.17 18.29
C GLY A 245 -3.76 8.60 18.76
N SER A 246 -3.68 7.78 19.83
CA SER A 246 -4.85 7.21 20.48
C SER A 246 -4.69 7.23 22.02
N TYR A 247 -5.73 6.86 22.71
CA TYR A 247 -5.69 6.72 24.18
C TYR A 247 -4.82 5.54 24.61
N GLY A 248 -4.17 5.68 25.78
CA GLY A 248 -3.38 4.62 26.41
C GLY A 248 -1.99 4.43 25.83
N LEU A 249 -1.47 3.20 25.89
CA LEU A 249 -0.14 2.84 25.42
C LEU A 249 -0.06 2.78 23.88
N GLY A 250 1.07 3.18 23.33
CA GLY A 250 1.27 3.32 21.87
C GLY A 250 1.26 2.01 21.07
N GLU A 251 1.37 0.86 21.72
CA GLU A 251 1.35 -0.45 21.04
C GLU A 251 0.11 -0.65 20.18
N MET A 252 -1.07 -0.17 20.63
CA MET A 252 -2.31 -0.30 19.89
C MET A 252 -2.28 0.46 18.55
N VAL A 253 -1.58 1.59 18.50
CA VAL A 253 -1.39 2.39 17.27
C VAL A 253 -0.37 1.72 16.37
N VAL A 254 0.78 1.33 16.92
CA VAL A 254 1.88 0.69 16.16
C VAL A 254 1.46 -0.65 15.54
N GLN A 255 0.65 -1.43 16.27
CA GLN A 255 0.12 -2.71 15.79
C GLN A 255 -1.10 -2.56 14.87
N GLY A 256 -1.63 -1.33 14.69
CA GLY A 256 -2.83 -1.07 13.89
C GLY A 256 -4.12 -1.63 14.52
N ALA A 257 -4.12 -1.88 15.84
CA ALA A 257 -5.27 -2.43 16.55
C ALA A 257 -6.38 -1.40 16.79
N VAL A 258 -6.05 -0.09 16.71
CA VAL A 258 -7.00 1.02 16.79
C VAL A 258 -6.79 1.95 15.61
N THR A 259 -7.87 2.61 15.18
CA THR A 259 -7.77 3.72 14.23
C THR A 259 -7.45 4.99 15.02
N PRO A 260 -6.24 5.58 14.88
CA PRO A 260 -5.84 6.75 15.64
C PRO A 260 -6.51 8.03 15.14
N ASP A 261 -6.52 9.07 15.98
CA ASP A 261 -6.71 10.43 15.51
C ASP A 261 -5.53 10.81 14.61
N ASN A 262 -5.79 11.57 13.54
CA ASN A 262 -4.76 12.01 12.59
C ASN A 262 -4.75 13.54 12.49
N PHE A 263 -3.56 14.11 12.64
CA PHE A 263 -3.32 15.56 12.57
C PHE A 263 -2.21 15.86 11.57
N VAL A 264 -2.40 16.91 10.80
CA VAL A 264 -1.37 17.41 9.89
C VAL A 264 -1.06 18.85 10.27
N VAL A 265 0.21 19.13 10.52
CA VAL A 265 0.71 20.44 10.93
C VAL A 265 1.63 20.98 9.84
N ASP A 266 1.37 22.19 9.37
CA ASP A 266 2.26 22.90 8.44
C ASP A 266 3.55 23.34 9.14
N LYS A 267 4.71 22.98 8.60
CA LYS A 267 6.00 23.24 9.22
C LYS A 267 6.41 24.72 9.27
N ALA A 268 5.89 25.53 8.36
CA ALA A 268 6.24 26.94 8.26
C ALA A 268 5.38 27.81 9.20
N THR A 269 4.10 27.48 9.34
CA THR A 269 3.14 28.28 10.10
C THR A 269 2.81 27.72 11.48
N ASP A 270 3.12 26.45 11.74
CA ASP A 270 2.69 25.70 12.94
C ASP A 270 1.16 25.60 13.09
N GLU A 271 0.43 25.73 11.98
CA GLU A 271 -1.01 25.57 11.96
C GLU A 271 -1.41 24.10 11.73
N ILE A 272 -2.44 23.66 12.46
CA ILE A 272 -3.05 22.34 12.25
C ILE A 272 -3.96 22.44 11.03
N THR A 273 -3.49 21.99 9.87
CA THR A 273 -4.19 22.11 8.58
C THR A 273 -5.23 21.02 8.33
N ARG A 274 -5.06 19.86 8.98
CA ARG A 274 -6.01 18.75 8.91
C ARG A 274 -6.16 18.11 10.28
N ARG A 275 -7.40 17.75 10.61
CA ARG A 275 -7.75 17.05 11.85
C ARG A 275 -8.83 16.01 11.56
N ILE A 276 -8.53 14.76 11.85
CA ILE A 276 -9.46 13.64 11.75
C ILE A 276 -9.53 13.01 13.12
N ILE A 277 -10.69 13.02 13.75
CA ILE A 277 -10.93 12.38 15.05
C ILE A 277 -11.65 11.07 14.82
N SER A 278 -11.00 9.99 15.19
CA SER A 278 -11.49 8.63 14.99
C SER A 278 -12.36 8.13 16.16
N ASP A 279 -13.12 7.08 15.93
CA ASP A 279 -13.88 6.39 16.97
C ASP A 279 -12.99 5.34 17.64
N LYS A 280 -12.38 5.70 18.77
CA LYS A 280 -11.38 4.89 19.50
C LYS A 280 -12.07 3.97 20.51
N HIS A 281 -12.39 2.75 20.10
CA HIS A 281 -13.19 1.81 20.92
C HIS A 281 -12.42 1.21 22.08
N ILE A 282 -11.14 0.94 21.91
CA ILE A 282 -10.28 0.26 22.89
C ILE A 282 -9.02 1.07 23.15
N LYS A 283 -8.46 0.86 24.32
CA LYS A 283 -7.15 1.37 24.71
C LYS A 283 -6.43 0.34 25.59
N MET A 284 -5.11 0.34 25.52
CA MET A 284 -4.29 -0.46 26.42
C MET A 284 -3.86 0.37 27.60
N ILE A 285 -4.10 -0.12 28.80
CA ILE A 285 -3.71 0.51 30.05
C ILE A 285 -2.81 -0.41 30.88
N ARG A 286 -2.09 0.18 31.80
CA ARG A 286 -1.30 -0.53 32.80
C ARG A 286 -2.15 -0.92 34.02
N LYS A 287 -1.97 -2.15 34.52
CA LYS A 287 -2.47 -2.55 35.80
C LYS A 287 -1.52 -2.13 36.95
N PRO A 288 -2.03 -1.90 38.16
CA PRO A 288 -1.19 -1.56 39.30
C PRO A 288 -0.07 -2.60 39.60
N GLU A 289 -0.35 -3.86 39.34
CA GLU A 289 0.58 -5.00 39.50
C GLU A 289 1.63 -5.14 38.42
N GLY A 290 1.57 -4.32 37.36
CA GLY A 290 2.59 -4.26 36.32
C GLY A 290 2.19 -4.87 34.98
N ASP A 291 1.13 -5.68 34.91
CA ASP A 291 0.63 -6.18 33.59
C ASP A 291 -0.06 -5.08 32.78
N VAL A 292 -0.23 -5.32 31.50
CA VAL A 292 -1.06 -4.48 30.61
C VAL A 292 -2.43 -5.13 30.38
N GLU A 293 -3.44 -4.31 30.15
CA GLU A 293 -4.80 -4.76 29.86
C GLU A 293 -5.44 -3.90 28.79
N GLU A 294 -6.12 -4.57 27.87
CA GLU A 294 -7.00 -3.93 26.90
C GLU A 294 -8.34 -3.63 27.56
N VAL A 295 -8.77 -2.38 27.52
CA VAL A 295 -10.05 -1.94 28.07
C VAL A 295 -10.83 -1.11 27.06
N GLU A 296 -12.17 -1.15 27.16
CA GLU A 296 -13.01 -0.30 26.33
C GLU A 296 -12.89 1.18 26.73
N VAL A 297 -12.88 2.05 25.74
CA VAL A 297 -12.99 3.50 25.93
C VAL A 297 -14.45 3.85 26.18
N PRO A 298 -14.79 4.66 27.22
CA PRO A 298 -16.15 5.10 27.47
C PRO A 298 -16.78 5.75 26.23
N ALA A 299 -18.05 5.43 25.94
CA ALA A 299 -18.72 5.84 24.71
C ALA A 299 -18.71 7.36 24.47
N ASP A 300 -18.73 8.16 25.55
CA ASP A 300 -18.66 9.62 25.49
C ASP A 300 -17.24 10.18 25.28
N GLU A 301 -16.21 9.33 25.35
CA GLU A 301 -14.81 9.68 25.12
C GLU A 301 -14.29 9.23 23.75
N ARG A 302 -14.86 8.18 23.16
CA ARG A 302 -14.37 7.55 21.94
C ARG A 302 -14.07 8.52 20.79
N LYS A 303 -14.95 9.52 20.62
CA LYS A 303 -14.88 10.54 19.54
C LYS A 303 -14.33 11.89 20.01
N LYS A 304 -13.70 11.95 21.17
CA LYS A 304 -12.95 13.12 21.61
C LYS A 304 -11.50 13.03 21.15
N GLN A 305 -10.89 14.16 20.91
CA GLN A 305 -9.48 14.28 20.59
C GLN A 305 -8.63 13.71 21.72
N ALA A 306 -7.68 12.83 21.39
CA ALA A 306 -6.85 12.16 22.39
C ALA A 306 -5.78 13.07 23.02
N ILE A 307 -5.33 14.08 22.28
CA ILE A 307 -4.27 15.03 22.67
C ILE A 307 -4.67 16.47 22.38
N THR A 308 -4.17 17.44 23.16
CA THR A 308 -4.52 18.86 22.99
C THR A 308 -3.81 19.50 21.80
N ASP A 309 -4.28 20.65 21.33
CA ASP A 309 -3.68 21.40 20.23
C ASP A 309 -2.25 21.87 20.57
N GLU A 310 -2.00 22.21 21.86
CA GLU A 310 -0.68 22.56 22.37
C GLU A 310 0.28 21.35 22.25
N GLN A 311 -0.19 20.15 22.63
CA GLN A 311 0.60 18.92 22.52
C GLN A 311 0.87 18.53 21.07
N ILE A 312 -0.09 18.73 20.15
CA ILE A 312 0.12 18.55 18.71
C ILE A 312 1.23 19.47 18.19
N LYS A 313 1.19 20.74 18.54
CA LYS A 313 2.22 21.70 18.13
C LYS A 313 3.58 21.44 18.77
N GLU A 314 3.61 20.97 20.02
CA GLU A 314 4.84 20.57 20.71
C GLU A 314 5.49 19.37 19.99
N LEU A 315 4.70 18.33 19.67
CA LEU A 315 5.16 17.17 18.89
C LEU A 315 5.69 17.59 17.52
N ALA A 316 4.97 18.44 16.80
CA ALA A 316 5.43 18.96 15.51
C ALA A 316 6.74 19.75 15.64
N GLY A 317 6.94 20.49 16.73
CA GLY A 317 8.20 21.16 17.07
C GLY A 317 9.35 20.18 17.23
N TYR A 318 9.15 19.08 17.94
CA TYR A 318 10.15 18.02 18.11
C TYR A 318 10.47 17.33 16.78
N ALA A 319 9.47 17.04 15.96
CA ALA A 319 9.65 16.43 14.64
C ALA A 319 10.54 17.30 13.75
N LYS A 320 10.26 18.61 13.69
CA LYS A 320 11.10 19.59 12.95
C LYS A 320 12.53 19.66 13.47
N GLN A 321 12.70 19.62 14.80
CA GLN A 321 14.02 19.66 15.43
C GLN A 321 14.84 18.40 15.06
N LEU A 322 14.22 17.21 15.12
CA LEU A 322 14.90 15.96 14.80
C LEU A 322 15.20 15.86 13.30
N GLU A 323 14.26 16.19 12.42
CA GLU A 323 14.53 16.24 10.99
C GLU A 323 15.72 17.12 10.64
N LYS A 324 15.78 18.31 11.24
CA LYS A 324 16.91 19.23 11.05
C LYS A 324 18.23 18.66 11.59
N HIS A 325 18.18 17.96 12.74
CA HIS A 325 19.38 17.38 13.37
C HIS A 325 19.92 16.20 12.56
N TYR A 326 19.03 15.31 12.12
CA TYR A 326 19.44 14.10 11.38
C TYR A 326 19.65 14.35 9.88
N GLY A 327 19.10 15.44 9.34
CA GLY A 327 19.19 15.79 7.92
C GLY A 327 18.37 14.87 7.00
N CYS A 328 17.44 14.10 7.55
CA CYS A 328 16.56 13.19 6.82
C CYS A 328 15.15 13.19 7.44
N TYR A 329 14.18 12.64 6.73
CA TYR A 329 12.84 12.45 7.29
C TYR A 329 12.86 11.44 8.42
N MET A 330 12.01 11.67 9.42
CA MET A 330 12.00 10.90 10.67
C MET A 330 10.66 10.24 10.92
N ASP A 331 10.71 9.01 11.41
CA ASP A 331 9.63 8.23 12.01
C ASP A 331 9.86 8.19 13.52
N MET A 332 8.87 8.59 14.30
CA MET A 332 9.02 8.81 15.75
C MET A 332 7.83 8.25 16.51
N GLU A 333 8.11 7.60 17.64
CA GLU A 333 7.12 7.18 18.63
C GLU A 333 7.09 8.17 19.79
N TRP A 334 5.90 8.48 20.29
CA TRP A 334 5.70 9.42 21.36
C TRP A 334 4.65 8.94 22.38
N GLY A 335 4.71 9.49 23.59
CA GLY A 335 3.74 9.24 24.64
C GLY A 335 3.57 10.47 25.54
N ILE A 336 2.36 10.65 26.11
CA ILE A 336 2.03 11.70 27.05
C ILE A 336 1.79 11.06 28.39
N ASP A 337 2.64 11.36 29.36
CA ASP A 337 2.56 10.79 30.70
C ASP A 337 1.31 11.27 31.44
N GLU A 338 0.55 10.35 32.02
CA GLU A 338 -0.69 10.65 32.77
C GLU A 338 -0.45 11.41 34.08
N ARG A 339 0.79 11.41 34.59
CA ARG A 339 1.13 11.97 35.88
C ARG A 339 1.37 13.49 35.85
N ASP A 340 1.92 13.99 34.75
CA ASP A 340 2.35 15.39 34.61
C ASP A 340 2.05 16.02 33.26
N ASP A 341 1.33 15.32 32.37
CA ASP A 341 0.99 15.73 31.02
C ASP A 341 2.19 15.99 30.09
N LYS A 342 3.36 15.52 30.48
CA LYS A 342 4.60 15.74 29.72
C LYS A 342 4.62 14.86 28.48
N VAL A 343 5.01 15.47 27.36
CA VAL A 343 5.29 14.78 26.10
C VAL A 343 6.68 14.14 26.18
N TRP A 344 6.78 12.88 25.77
CA TRP A 344 8.03 12.13 25.70
C TRP A 344 8.21 11.53 24.31
N LEU A 345 9.43 11.57 23.76
CA LEU A 345 9.80 10.80 22.58
C LEU A 345 10.38 9.46 23.00
N LEU A 346 9.72 8.40 22.59
CA LEU A 346 10.01 7.03 23.00
C LEU A 346 10.99 6.34 22.07
N GLN A 347 11.00 6.72 20.79
CA GLN A 347 11.88 6.23 19.75
C GLN A 347 11.91 7.21 18.58
N ALA A 348 13.03 7.27 17.84
CA ALA A 348 13.10 7.93 16.55
C ALA A 348 14.01 7.14 15.62
N ARG A 349 13.65 7.07 14.35
CA ARG A 349 14.46 6.46 13.30
C ARG A 349 14.31 7.21 11.98
N PRO A 350 15.31 7.16 11.08
CA PRO A 350 15.13 7.65 9.73
C PRO A 350 13.95 6.97 9.04
N GLU A 351 13.12 7.76 8.39
CA GLU A 351 12.11 7.22 7.48
C GLU A 351 12.83 6.72 6.22
N THR A 352 12.62 5.47 5.81
CA THR A 352 13.48 4.81 4.84
C THR A 352 13.00 4.94 3.40
N VAL A 353 11.70 5.03 3.15
CA VAL A 353 11.12 5.01 1.80
C VAL A 353 11.34 6.35 1.09
N TRP A 354 10.89 7.44 1.71
CA TRP A 354 11.01 8.79 1.15
C TRP A 354 12.41 9.37 1.31
N SER A 355 13.12 9.00 2.37
CA SER A 355 14.52 9.37 2.55
C SER A 355 15.42 8.71 1.51
N ARG A 356 15.14 7.46 1.09
CA ARG A 356 15.86 6.83 -0.03
C ARG A 356 15.57 7.55 -1.34
N LYS A 357 14.30 7.84 -1.63
CA LYS A 357 13.92 8.63 -2.83
C LYS A 357 14.59 9.99 -2.85
N LYS A 358 14.67 10.67 -1.70
CA LYS A 358 15.37 11.96 -1.58
C LYS A 358 16.88 11.81 -1.76
N ASN A 359 17.50 10.75 -1.24
CA ASN A 359 18.93 10.51 -1.39
C ASN A 359 19.27 10.07 -2.82
N GLU A 360 18.42 9.29 -3.47
CA GLU A 360 18.53 8.95 -4.89
C GLU A 360 18.38 10.21 -5.75
N GLN A 361 17.46 11.09 -5.38
CA GLN A 361 17.27 12.41 -5.99
C GLN A 361 18.42 13.36 -5.67
N ALA A 362 18.94 13.39 -4.43
CA ALA A 362 20.09 14.20 -4.04
C ALA A 362 21.41 13.67 -4.65
N ALA A 363 21.57 12.36 -4.84
CA ALA A 363 22.69 11.79 -5.58
C ALA A 363 22.59 12.08 -7.09
N ALA A 364 21.37 12.21 -7.61
CA ALA A 364 21.11 12.76 -8.93
C ALA A 364 21.40 14.27 -8.96
N ASP A 365 20.99 15.01 -7.93
CA ASP A 365 21.19 16.46 -7.77
C ASP A 365 22.68 16.82 -7.52
N GLU A 366 23.48 16.01 -6.79
CA GLU A 366 24.94 16.19 -6.66
C GLU A 366 25.68 15.92 -7.99
N ALA A 367 25.10 15.10 -8.86
CA ALA A 367 25.51 15.01 -10.26
C ALA A 367 25.03 16.23 -11.07
N GLU A 368 24.04 16.96 -10.58
CA GLU A 368 23.39 18.15 -11.16
C GLU A 368 23.98 19.50 -10.71
N GLU A 369 24.75 19.60 -9.62
CA GLU A 369 25.43 20.87 -9.25
C GLU A 369 26.38 21.41 -10.32
N ALA A 370 26.44 20.74 -11.49
CA ALA A 370 27.10 21.29 -12.68
C ALA A 370 26.16 22.08 -13.61
N VAL A 371 24.83 22.06 -13.42
CA VAL A 371 23.87 22.81 -14.27
C VAL A 371 22.67 23.24 -13.44
N THR A 372 22.73 24.40 -12.81
CA THR A 372 21.55 25.12 -12.33
C THR A 372 20.85 25.78 -13.51
N GLU A 373 19.98 25.08 -14.23
CA GLU A 373 18.95 25.70 -15.05
C GLU A 373 17.70 25.86 -14.21
N ASP A 374 17.12 27.06 -14.15
CA ASP A 374 15.79 27.33 -13.65
C ASP A 374 14.79 26.46 -14.43
N LEU A 375 14.24 25.41 -13.81
CA LEU A 375 13.27 24.52 -14.45
C LEU A 375 11.94 25.25 -14.60
N ASP A 376 11.60 25.60 -15.83
CA ASP A 376 10.41 26.39 -16.16
C ASP A 376 9.17 25.46 -16.21
N VAL A 377 8.39 25.41 -15.11
CA VAL A 377 7.14 24.64 -15.01
C VAL A 377 6.06 25.31 -15.88
N ILE A 378 5.54 24.60 -16.87
CA ILE A 378 4.45 25.11 -17.71
C ILE A 378 3.09 24.87 -17.06
N VAL A 379 2.78 23.63 -16.68
CA VAL A 379 1.51 23.25 -16.04
C VAL A 379 1.71 22.10 -15.04
N SER A 380 0.76 21.97 -14.10
CA SER A 380 0.67 20.83 -13.18
C SER A 380 -0.74 20.25 -13.17
N GLY A 381 -0.86 18.92 -13.02
CA GLY A 381 -2.12 18.19 -13.03
C GLY A 381 -2.10 17.00 -12.06
N LEU A 382 -3.05 16.08 -12.23
CA LEU A 382 -3.11 14.83 -11.47
C LEU A 382 -2.18 13.78 -12.10
N PRO A 383 -1.30 13.12 -11.34
CA PRO A 383 -0.42 12.03 -11.81
C PRO A 383 -1.25 10.76 -12.09
N ALA A 384 -1.76 10.64 -13.29
CA ALA A 384 -2.72 9.58 -13.64
C ALA A 384 -2.07 8.25 -14.01
N SER A 385 -0.92 8.27 -14.69
CA SER A 385 -0.12 7.09 -15.00
C SER A 385 1.36 7.48 -14.89
N PRO A 386 2.16 6.83 -14.03
CA PRO A 386 3.51 7.28 -13.72
C PRO A 386 4.47 7.12 -14.89
N GLY A 387 5.51 7.95 -14.89
CA GLY A 387 6.61 7.90 -15.84
C GLY A 387 7.17 9.28 -16.14
N LEU A 388 8.38 9.31 -16.71
CA LEU A 388 9.11 10.52 -17.03
C LEU A 388 9.61 10.44 -18.45
N VAL A 389 9.15 11.34 -19.31
CA VAL A 389 9.52 11.36 -20.73
C VAL A 389 9.66 12.79 -21.22
N ALA A 390 10.50 12.99 -22.26
CA ALA A 390 10.61 14.25 -22.96
C ALA A 390 10.39 14.06 -24.46
N GLY A 391 9.76 15.04 -25.08
CA GLY A 391 9.44 14.97 -26.49
C GLY A 391 8.77 16.25 -27.00
N LYS A 392 8.30 16.18 -28.24
CA LYS A 392 7.56 17.29 -28.85
C LYS A 392 6.08 17.17 -28.54
N ALA A 393 5.50 18.23 -28.05
CA ALA A 393 4.07 18.33 -27.81
C ALA A 393 3.31 18.45 -29.15
N HIS A 394 2.23 17.69 -29.28
CA HIS A 394 1.25 17.84 -30.32
C HIS A 394 -0.10 18.17 -29.68
N VAL A 395 -0.53 19.40 -29.87
CA VAL A 395 -1.78 19.91 -29.31
C VAL A 395 -2.92 19.66 -30.28
N ILE A 396 -3.82 18.75 -29.90
CA ILE A 396 -5.02 18.42 -30.73
C ILE A 396 -6.24 18.56 -29.79
N THR A 397 -7.15 19.44 -30.17
CA THR A 397 -8.40 19.68 -29.43
C THR A 397 -9.63 19.16 -30.19
N ASP A 398 -9.48 18.84 -31.48
CA ASP A 398 -10.53 18.34 -32.35
C ASP A 398 -10.25 16.87 -32.71
N PRO A 399 -11.14 15.92 -32.34
CA PRO A 399 -11.00 14.51 -32.68
C PRO A 399 -10.83 14.22 -34.18
N ALA A 400 -11.39 15.07 -35.05
CA ALA A 400 -11.25 14.91 -36.50
C ALA A 400 -9.80 15.08 -37.03
N ARG A 401 -8.89 15.55 -36.18
CA ARG A 401 -7.48 15.77 -36.51
C ARG A 401 -6.53 14.74 -35.90
N ILE A 402 -7.04 13.69 -35.31
CA ILE A 402 -6.24 12.62 -34.64
C ILE A 402 -5.23 12.00 -35.63
N ASP A 403 -5.56 11.90 -36.90
CA ASP A 403 -4.66 11.36 -37.96
C ASP A 403 -3.39 12.20 -38.20
N GLU A 404 -3.35 13.44 -37.70
CA GLU A 404 -2.15 14.30 -37.75
C GLU A 404 -1.10 13.89 -36.70
N PHE A 405 -1.49 13.11 -35.68
CA PHE A 405 -0.61 12.70 -34.58
C PHE A 405 0.40 11.65 -35.01
N LYS A 406 1.68 11.87 -34.69
CA LYS A 406 2.80 11.01 -35.09
C LYS A 406 3.34 10.20 -33.95
N ASP A 407 3.92 9.04 -34.27
CA ASP A 407 4.59 8.20 -33.28
C ASP A 407 5.71 8.96 -32.58
N GLY A 408 5.75 8.86 -31.23
CA GLY A 408 6.79 9.45 -30.42
C GLY A 408 6.60 10.93 -30.10
N GLU A 409 5.41 11.49 -30.31
CA GLU A 409 5.02 12.82 -29.83
C GLU A 409 4.30 12.73 -28.48
N ILE A 410 4.18 13.85 -27.77
CA ILE A 410 3.42 13.97 -26.52
C ILE A 410 2.05 14.56 -26.87
N LEU A 411 0.99 13.82 -26.57
CA LEU A 411 -0.39 14.25 -26.84
C LEU A 411 -0.84 15.25 -25.78
N VAL A 412 -1.23 16.44 -26.20
CA VAL A 412 -1.83 17.48 -25.35
C VAL A 412 -3.22 17.77 -25.88
N THR A 413 -4.25 17.56 -25.05
CA THR A 413 -5.66 17.71 -25.47
C THR A 413 -6.55 18.19 -24.33
N THR A 414 -7.76 18.62 -24.64
CA THR A 414 -8.74 19.02 -23.61
C THR A 414 -9.20 17.82 -22.78
N MET A 415 -9.57 16.72 -23.44
CA MET A 415 -9.95 15.44 -22.84
C MET A 415 -9.86 14.36 -23.90
N THR A 416 -9.69 13.09 -23.48
CA THR A 416 -9.75 11.95 -24.40
C THR A 416 -11.08 11.21 -24.30
N ALA A 417 -11.49 10.63 -25.40
CA ALA A 417 -12.60 9.72 -25.57
C ALA A 417 -12.09 8.45 -26.29
N PRO A 418 -12.88 7.40 -26.43
CA PRO A 418 -12.42 6.15 -27.02
C PRO A 418 -11.87 6.24 -28.46
N ASP A 419 -12.33 7.20 -29.22
CA ASP A 419 -11.81 7.51 -30.57
C ASP A 419 -10.38 8.05 -30.57
N TRP A 420 -9.86 8.48 -29.40
CA TRP A 420 -8.48 8.92 -29.22
C TRP A 420 -7.47 7.77 -29.02
N VAL A 421 -7.92 6.54 -28.79
CA VAL A 421 -7.05 5.39 -28.51
C VAL A 421 -5.94 5.21 -29.55
N PRO A 422 -6.18 5.38 -30.87
CA PRO A 422 -5.10 5.27 -31.89
C PRO A 422 -3.99 6.31 -31.71
N ALA A 423 -4.31 7.54 -31.29
CA ALA A 423 -3.32 8.57 -31.00
C ALA A 423 -2.63 8.30 -29.64
N MET A 424 -3.40 7.88 -28.64
CA MET A 424 -2.85 7.55 -27.32
C MET A 424 -1.80 6.44 -27.41
N GLN A 425 -2.00 5.42 -28.23
CA GLN A 425 -1.04 4.33 -28.44
C GLN A 425 0.31 4.77 -29.02
N LYS A 426 0.31 5.84 -29.81
CA LYS A 426 1.51 6.41 -30.42
C LYS A 426 2.22 7.42 -29.53
N ALA A 427 1.54 7.87 -28.45
CA ALA A 427 2.01 8.94 -27.60
C ALA A 427 3.12 8.47 -26.65
N LEU A 428 4.17 9.28 -26.48
CA LEU A 428 5.17 9.11 -25.41
C LEU A 428 4.58 9.43 -24.04
N ALA A 429 3.71 10.45 -23.98
CA ALA A 429 2.94 10.81 -22.81
C ALA A 429 1.64 11.50 -23.21
N ILE A 430 0.72 11.61 -22.25
CA ILE A 430 -0.58 12.26 -22.46
C ILE A 430 -0.79 13.31 -21.39
N VAL A 431 -1.20 14.52 -21.80
CA VAL A 431 -1.54 15.62 -20.90
C VAL A 431 -2.92 16.14 -21.27
N THR A 432 -3.85 16.19 -20.28
CA THR A 432 -5.21 16.70 -20.54
C THR A 432 -5.57 17.86 -19.61
N ASP A 433 -6.33 18.82 -20.17
CA ASP A 433 -6.86 19.95 -19.39
C ASP A 433 -7.88 19.50 -18.36
N ALA A 434 -8.82 18.64 -18.76
CA ALA A 434 -9.86 18.10 -17.90
C ALA A 434 -9.64 16.63 -17.54
N GLY A 435 -10.40 16.15 -16.56
CA GLY A 435 -10.42 14.75 -16.13
C GLY A 435 -9.82 14.50 -14.77
N GLY A 436 -10.29 13.44 -14.12
CA GLY A 436 -9.82 12.94 -12.83
C GLY A 436 -9.12 11.58 -12.98
N MET A 437 -8.74 10.98 -11.84
CA MET A 437 -8.03 9.70 -11.79
C MET A 437 -8.80 8.50 -12.38
N THR A 438 -10.08 8.65 -12.64
CA THR A 438 -10.99 7.64 -13.22
C THR A 438 -11.50 8.00 -14.62
N CYS A 439 -11.03 9.10 -15.20
CA CYS A 439 -11.42 9.48 -16.58
C CYS A 439 -10.82 8.53 -17.61
N HIS A 440 -11.30 8.59 -18.85
CA HIS A 440 -10.85 7.76 -19.98
C HIS A 440 -9.33 7.84 -20.18
N ALA A 441 -8.78 9.06 -20.23
CA ALA A 441 -7.32 9.26 -20.38
C ALA A 441 -6.53 8.51 -19.29
N ALA A 442 -6.93 8.64 -18.02
CA ALA A 442 -6.26 8.03 -16.89
C ALA A 442 -6.32 6.49 -16.91
N ILE A 443 -7.47 5.92 -17.23
CA ILE A 443 -7.67 4.47 -17.28
C ILE A 443 -6.87 3.85 -18.40
N VAL A 444 -7.03 4.37 -19.63
CA VAL A 444 -6.40 3.82 -20.83
C VAL A 444 -4.87 3.98 -20.75
N SER A 445 -4.38 5.11 -20.26
CA SER A 445 -2.94 5.33 -20.10
C SER A 445 -2.30 4.34 -19.14
N ARG A 446 -2.95 4.02 -17.98
CA ARG A 446 -2.46 2.99 -17.05
C ARG A 446 -2.45 1.60 -17.68
N GLU A 447 -3.48 1.26 -18.43
CA GLU A 447 -3.58 -0.03 -19.11
C GLU A 447 -2.52 -0.19 -20.22
N MET A 448 -2.14 0.91 -20.86
CA MET A 448 -1.10 0.95 -21.90
C MET A 448 0.30 1.17 -21.32
N GLY A 449 0.44 1.56 -20.05
CA GLY A 449 1.71 1.92 -19.43
C GLY A 449 2.30 3.21 -19.99
N ILE A 450 1.46 4.14 -20.45
CA ILE A 450 1.85 5.44 -21.02
C ILE A 450 1.79 6.50 -19.91
N PRO A 451 2.85 7.29 -19.67
CA PRO A 451 2.84 8.40 -18.73
C PRO A 451 1.69 9.37 -19.00
N CYS A 452 0.93 9.74 -17.95
CA CYS A 452 -0.26 10.56 -18.14
C CYS A 452 -0.49 11.53 -16.99
N ILE A 453 -0.75 12.80 -17.36
CA ILE A 453 -1.19 13.86 -16.45
C ILE A 453 -2.57 14.32 -16.89
N VAL A 454 -3.53 14.39 -15.96
CA VAL A 454 -4.91 14.83 -16.26
C VAL A 454 -5.32 16.00 -15.39
N GLY A 455 -6.33 16.77 -15.84
CA GLY A 455 -6.96 17.81 -15.05
C GLY A 455 -6.06 19.03 -14.77
N THR A 456 -5.22 19.44 -15.72
CA THR A 456 -4.31 20.57 -15.53
C THR A 456 -5.05 21.89 -15.33
N ALA A 457 -6.19 22.09 -16.00
CA ALA A 457 -7.01 23.31 -15.88
C ALA A 457 -7.53 23.54 -14.45
N SER A 458 -7.84 22.46 -13.73
CA SER A 458 -8.34 22.55 -12.35
C SER A 458 -7.23 22.77 -11.31
N ARG A 459 -5.97 22.47 -11.64
CA ARG A 459 -4.84 22.53 -10.72
C ARG A 459 -3.89 23.70 -10.95
N SER A 460 -3.69 24.06 -12.21
CA SER A 460 -2.77 25.15 -12.59
C SER A 460 -3.35 26.00 -13.71
N ALA A 461 -3.38 25.47 -14.96
CA ALA A 461 -3.91 26.11 -16.14
C ALA A 461 -4.18 25.10 -17.25
N GLU A 462 -4.90 25.50 -18.29
CA GLU A 462 -5.12 24.69 -19.48
C GLU A 462 -3.81 24.43 -20.23
N ALA A 463 -3.40 23.17 -20.29
CA ALA A 463 -2.20 22.73 -21.00
C ALA A 463 -2.29 23.05 -22.49
N THR A 464 -3.48 22.88 -23.08
CA THR A 464 -3.72 23.19 -24.50
C THR A 464 -3.52 24.65 -24.87
N THR A 465 -3.61 25.58 -23.88
CA THR A 465 -3.42 27.02 -24.06
C THR A 465 -1.98 27.45 -23.88
N LEU A 466 -1.27 26.81 -22.96
CA LEU A 466 0.09 27.18 -22.59
C LEU A 466 1.18 26.42 -23.34
N ILE A 467 0.89 25.20 -23.79
CA ILE A 467 1.84 24.38 -24.55
C ILE A 467 1.63 24.62 -26.05
N GLY A 468 2.66 25.07 -26.73
CA GLY A 468 2.62 25.29 -28.18
C GLY A 468 2.76 24.00 -28.97
N ASN A 469 2.08 23.89 -30.10
CA ASN A 469 2.23 22.74 -31.00
C ASN A 469 3.68 22.64 -31.53
N GLY A 470 4.30 21.47 -31.37
CA GLY A 470 5.70 21.24 -31.71
C GLY A 470 6.70 21.73 -30.67
N GLN A 471 6.26 22.29 -29.53
CA GLN A 471 7.10 22.67 -28.40
C GLN A 471 7.77 21.44 -27.79
N GLU A 472 9.06 21.53 -27.48
CA GLU A 472 9.74 20.50 -26.70
C GLU A 472 9.39 20.66 -25.22
N ILE A 473 8.93 19.58 -24.59
CA ILE A 473 8.51 19.53 -23.18
C ILE A 473 9.02 18.26 -22.51
N THR A 474 9.17 18.32 -21.20
CA THR A 474 9.42 17.16 -20.34
C THR A 474 8.18 16.93 -19.47
N VAL A 475 7.62 15.74 -19.51
CA VAL A 475 6.45 15.33 -18.75
C VAL A 475 6.87 14.41 -17.62
N ASP A 476 6.81 14.92 -16.39
CA ASP A 476 6.96 14.13 -15.16
C ASP A 476 5.56 13.72 -14.67
N ALA A 477 5.08 12.62 -15.22
CA ALA A 477 3.77 12.11 -14.88
C ALA A 477 3.74 11.40 -13.51
N SER A 478 4.89 11.14 -12.90
CA SER A 478 4.97 10.63 -11.53
C SER A 478 4.66 11.73 -10.50
N ASN A 479 5.10 12.96 -10.79
CA ASN A 479 4.84 14.13 -9.94
C ASN A 479 3.71 15.04 -10.46
N GLY A 480 3.16 14.73 -11.64
CA GLY A 480 2.07 15.49 -12.25
C GLY A 480 2.50 16.86 -12.78
N THR A 481 3.76 17.02 -13.25
CA THR A 481 4.32 18.31 -13.67
C THR A 481 4.83 18.24 -15.10
N VAL A 482 4.61 19.31 -15.87
CA VAL A 482 5.14 19.49 -17.24
C VAL A 482 6.10 20.67 -17.25
N TYR A 483 7.30 20.44 -17.77
CA TYR A 483 8.38 21.42 -17.85
C TYR A 483 8.64 21.84 -19.30
N ALA A 484 9.14 23.07 -19.49
CA ALA A 484 9.58 23.56 -20.78
C ALA A 484 10.93 22.94 -21.18
N GLY A 485 11.05 22.53 -22.46
CA GLY A 485 12.29 21.97 -22.99
C GLY A 485 12.53 20.49 -22.67
N ILE A 486 13.58 19.94 -23.25
CA ILE A 486 14.06 18.57 -23.01
C ILE A 486 15.10 18.62 -21.90
N ILE A 487 14.72 18.18 -20.70
CA ILE A 487 15.59 18.15 -19.53
C ILE A 487 16.30 16.79 -19.53
N LYS A 488 17.50 16.76 -20.14
CA LYS A 488 18.27 15.51 -20.31
C LYS A 488 18.71 14.87 -18.99
N SER A 489 18.88 15.67 -17.94
CA SER A 489 19.23 15.19 -16.61
C SER A 489 18.09 14.41 -15.92
N MET A 490 16.85 14.69 -16.29
CA MET A 490 15.68 13.99 -15.77
C MET A 490 15.32 12.72 -16.56
N VAL A 491 15.64 12.68 -17.84
CA VAL A 491 15.29 11.55 -18.74
C VAL A 491 16.50 10.63 -18.87
N SER A 492 16.62 9.66 -17.96
CA SER A 492 17.58 8.55 -18.11
C SER A 492 17.13 7.62 -19.27
N GLU A 493 18.09 7.05 -19.99
CA GLU A 493 17.77 6.03 -21.00
C GLU A 493 16.92 4.91 -20.36
N PRO A 494 15.94 4.36 -21.07
CA PRO A 494 15.06 3.35 -20.52
C PRO A 494 15.87 2.16 -20.02
N GLU A 495 15.81 1.88 -18.71
CA GLU A 495 16.37 0.65 -18.14
C GLU A 495 15.81 -0.56 -18.87
N ALA A 496 16.69 -1.48 -19.23
CA ALA A 496 16.31 -2.68 -19.95
C ALA A 496 15.21 -3.45 -19.20
N PRO A 497 14.22 -4.01 -19.91
CA PRO A 497 13.05 -4.69 -19.29
C PRO A 497 13.38 -5.85 -18.35
N GLU A 498 14.62 -6.32 -18.34
CA GLU A 498 15.11 -7.42 -17.50
C GLU A 498 15.30 -7.03 -16.03
N ALA A 499 15.63 -5.79 -15.70
CA ALA A 499 15.85 -5.37 -14.32
C ALA A 499 14.53 -5.28 -13.51
N ALA A 500 13.45 -4.78 -14.12
CA ALA A 500 12.14 -4.73 -13.49
C ALA A 500 11.52 -6.13 -13.30
N ALA A 501 11.78 -7.06 -14.22
CA ALA A 501 11.34 -8.46 -14.09
C ALA A 501 12.15 -9.25 -13.06
N ALA A 502 13.44 -8.94 -12.90
CA ALA A 502 14.30 -9.55 -11.87
C ALA A 502 13.94 -9.03 -10.47
N ALA A 503 13.59 -7.76 -10.33
CA ALA A 503 13.10 -7.21 -9.07
C ALA A 503 11.74 -7.82 -8.65
N ALA A 504 10.84 -8.08 -9.60
CA ALA A 504 9.56 -8.75 -9.32
C ALA A 504 9.72 -10.23 -8.94
N ALA A 505 10.78 -10.90 -9.40
CA ALA A 505 11.08 -12.29 -9.07
C ALA A 505 11.75 -12.46 -7.67
N ALA A 506 12.23 -11.38 -7.07
CA ALA A 506 12.90 -11.41 -5.75
C ALA A 506 11.92 -11.24 -4.56
N TYR A 507 10.64 -10.90 -4.79
CA TYR A 507 9.66 -10.81 -3.72
C TYR A 507 9.03 -12.19 -3.47
N THR A 508 9.24 -12.75 -2.31
CA THR A 508 8.41 -13.85 -1.78
C THR A 508 7.00 -13.32 -1.58
N VAL A 509 6.13 -13.55 -2.57
CA VAL A 509 4.74 -13.12 -2.51
C VAL A 509 3.97 -14.12 -1.66
N PRO A 510 3.28 -13.69 -0.59
CA PRO A 510 2.56 -14.60 0.28
C PRO A 510 1.44 -15.33 -0.47
N ALA A 511 1.17 -16.57 -0.07
CA ALA A 511 -0.03 -17.27 -0.51
C ALA A 511 -1.26 -16.68 0.18
N THR A 512 -2.32 -16.48 -0.60
CA THR A 512 -3.58 -15.90 -0.13
C THR A 512 -4.75 -16.83 -0.42
N GLY A 513 -5.74 -16.85 0.45
CA GLY A 513 -7.01 -17.52 0.21
C GLY A 513 -7.83 -16.80 -0.86
N THR A 514 -7.87 -15.47 -0.81
CA THR A 514 -8.45 -14.61 -1.85
C THR A 514 -7.51 -14.56 -3.05
N LYS A 515 -7.98 -14.92 -4.24
CA LYS A 515 -7.16 -14.88 -5.46
C LYS A 515 -6.94 -13.45 -5.92
N ILE A 516 -5.72 -13.14 -6.32
CA ILE A 516 -5.39 -11.82 -6.88
C ILE A 516 -5.14 -11.97 -8.38
N TYR A 517 -6.10 -11.50 -9.15
CA TYR A 517 -6.05 -11.43 -10.61
C TYR A 517 -5.50 -10.08 -11.07
N MET A 518 -5.14 -10.00 -12.35
CA MET A 518 -4.83 -8.72 -12.96
C MET A 518 -5.84 -8.34 -14.05
N ASN A 519 -5.99 -7.04 -14.28
CA ASN A 519 -6.68 -6.47 -15.43
C ASN A 519 -5.69 -6.36 -16.58
N LEU A 520 -6.06 -6.79 -17.77
CA LEU A 520 -5.20 -6.74 -18.96
C LEU A 520 -6.01 -6.30 -20.16
N GLY A 521 -5.72 -5.11 -20.68
CA GLY A 521 -6.35 -4.58 -21.90
C GLY A 521 -5.58 -5.00 -23.16
N ASN A 522 -4.27 -4.67 -23.20
CA ASN A 522 -3.45 -4.88 -24.40
C ASN A 522 -2.85 -6.30 -24.44
N PRO A 523 -3.19 -7.13 -25.47
CA PRO A 523 -2.63 -8.47 -25.64
C PRO A 523 -1.11 -8.54 -25.79
N ASP A 524 -0.47 -7.50 -26.34
CA ASP A 524 0.98 -7.48 -26.57
C ASP A 524 1.78 -7.39 -25.26
N LEU A 525 1.16 -6.94 -24.18
CA LEU A 525 1.76 -6.90 -22.85
C LEU A 525 1.61 -8.23 -22.08
N ALA A 526 0.88 -9.20 -22.62
CA ALA A 526 0.54 -10.44 -21.92
C ALA A 526 1.77 -11.26 -21.53
N GLU A 527 2.78 -11.36 -22.39
CA GLU A 527 4.00 -12.11 -22.10
C GLU A 527 4.80 -11.48 -20.97
N ARG A 528 4.89 -10.14 -20.93
CA ARG A 528 5.57 -9.39 -19.87
C ARG A 528 4.83 -9.53 -18.54
N HIS A 529 3.54 -9.19 -18.54
CA HIS A 529 2.73 -9.19 -17.32
C HIS A 529 2.36 -10.59 -16.83
N GLY A 530 2.37 -11.58 -17.71
CA GLY A 530 2.18 -12.98 -17.35
C GLY A 530 3.22 -13.54 -16.38
N LYS A 531 4.38 -12.89 -16.24
CA LYS A 531 5.44 -13.22 -15.27
C LYS A 531 5.10 -12.73 -13.84
N LEU A 532 4.13 -11.84 -13.68
CA LEU A 532 3.70 -11.38 -12.37
C LEU A 532 3.07 -12.53 -11.55
N PRO A 533 3.20 -12.49 -10.22
CA PRO A 533 2.69 -13.52 -9.31
C PRO A 533 1.16 -13.42 -9.12
N CYS A 534 0.41 -13.19 -10.18
CA CYS A 534 -1.05 -13.16 -10.17
C CYS A 534 -1.64 -14.57 -10.32
N ASP A 535 -2.89 -14.75 -9.89
CA ASP A 535 -3.60 -16.01 -10.01
C ASP A 535 -4.32 -16.18 -11.36
N GLY A 536 -4.23 -15.16 -12.23
CA GLY A 536 -4.80 -15.14 -13.58
C GLY A 536 -5.15 -13.72 -14.02
N VAL A 537 -6.00 -13.63 -15.06
CA VAL A 537 -6.59 -12.40 -15.56
C VAL A 537 -8.08 -12.40 -15.23
N GLY A 538 -8.52 -11.44 -14.40
CA GLY A 538 -9.92 -11.30 -14.00
C GLY A 538 -10.73 -10.42 -14.97
N LEU A 539 -10.05 -9.58 -15.73
CA LEU A 539 -10.65 -8.76 -16.77
C LEU A 539 -9.69 -8.63 -17.97
N MET A 540 -10.00 -9.32 -19.04
CA MET A 540 -9.46 -9.03 -20.37
C MET A 540 -10.51 -8.28 -21.17
N ARG A 541 -10.17 -7.12 -21.70
CA ARG A 541 -11.10 -6.29 -22.47
C ARG A 541 -10.95 -6.56 -23.97
N GLU A 542 -12.02 -7.06 -24.60
CA GLU A 542 -12.01 -7.37 -26.03
C GLU A 542 -11.90 -6.12 -26.90
N GLU A 543 -12.41 -5.01 -26.41
CA GLU A 543 -12.42 -3.71 -27.13
C GLU A 543 -11.03 -3.28 -27.58
N PHE A 544 -9.98 -3.60 -26.80
CA PHE A 544 -8.60 -3.32 -27.21
C PHE A 544 -8.17 -4.06 -28.47
N ILE A 545 -8.69 -5.27 -28.70
CA ILE A 545 -8.38 -5.98 -29.94
C ILE A 545 -9.04 -5.29 -31.13
N TRP A 546 -10.29 -4.84 -30.96
CA TRP A 546 -11.00 -4.09 -32.01
C TRP A 546 -10.31 -2.76 -32.35
N THR A 547 -9.89 -2.00 -31.31
CA THR A 547 -9.29 -0.68 -31.50
C THR A 547 -7.81 -0.71 -31.87
N THR A 548 -7.06 -1.76 -31.47
CA THR A 548 -5.60 -1.85 -31.68
C THR A 548 -5.23 -2.62 -32.94
N PHE A 549 -5.97 -3.68 -33.27
CA PHE A 549 -5.58 -4.59 -34.35
C PHE A 549 -6.55 -4.60 -35.54
N ILE A 550 -7.82 -4.28 -35.30
CA ILE A 550 -8.87 -4.39 -36.31
C ILE A 550 -9.18 -3.01 -36.93
N HIS A 551 -9.44 -1.99 -36.13
CA HIS A 551 -9.76 -0.60 -36.45
C HIS A 551 -11.05 -0.40 -37.27
N GLU A 552 -11.80 -1.45 -37.59
CA GLU A 552 -13.00 -1.41 -38.41
C GLU A 552 -14.21 -1.94 -37.67
N HIS A 553 -15.39 -1.38 -37.97
CA HIS A 553 -16.65 -1.84 -37.40
C HIS A 553 -16.99 -3.28 -37.84
N PRO A 554 -17.39 -4.19 -36.91
CA PRO A 554 -17.61 -5.61 -37.24
C PRO A 554 -18.63 -5.80 -38.37
N LEU A 555 -19.74 -5.03 -38.43
CA LEU A 555 -20.74 -5.12 -39.51
C LEU A 555 -20.19 -4.62 -40.83
N HIS A 556 -19.22 -3.69 -40.82
CA HIS A 556 -18.54 -3.24 -42.04
C HIS A 556 -17.67 -4.36 -42.62
N LEU A 557 -16.96 -5.08 -41.79
CA LEU A 557 -16.17 -6.25 -42.23
C LEU A 557 -17.04 -7.37 -42.79
N ILE A 558 -18.21 -7.61 -42.17
CA ILE A 558 -19.19 -8.58 -42.70
C ILE A 558 -19.69 -8.14 -44.06
N GLU A 559 -20.12 -6.88 -44.22
CA GLU A 559 -20.66 -6.35 -45.49
C GLU A 559 -19.62 -6.39 -46.61
N THR A 560 -18.35 -6.15 -46.27
CA THR A 560 -17.24 -6.19 -47.23
C THR A 560 -16.67 -7.57 -47.48
N GLY A 561 -17.24 -8.63 -46.89
CA GLY A 561 -16.79 -10.01 -47.02
C GLY A 561 -15.47 -10.35 -46.36
N ARG A 562 -15.08 -9.57 -45.33
CA ARG A 562 -13.84 -9.78 -44.54
C ARG A 562 -14.09 -10.26 -43.10
N ALA A 563 -15.21 -10.94 -42.88
CA ALA A 563 -15.59 -11.47 -41.58
C ALA A 563 -14.51 -12.39 -40.96
N ASP A 564 -13.88 -13.25 -41.78
CA ASP A 564 -12.81 -14.15 -41.36
C ASP A 564 -11.58 -13.40 -40.83
N GLU A 565 -11.26 -12.24 -41.41
CA GLU A 565 -10.16 -11.38 -40.94
C GLU A 565 -10.41 -10.91 -39.49
N ALA A 566 -11.63 -10.52 -39.18
CA ALA A 566 -12.01 -10.14 -37.82
C ALA A 566 -11.84 -11.30 -36.85
N VAL A 567 -12.35 -12.50 -37.20
CA VAL A 567 -12.22 -13.70 -36.39
C VAL A 567 -10.76 -14.06 -36.17
N ASP A 568 -9.92 -14.00 -37.18
CA ASP A 568 -8.49 -14.29 -37.10
C ASP A 568 -7.77 -13.36 -36.10
N LYS A 569 -8.02 -12.04 -36.23
CA LYS A 569 -7.40 -11.04 -35.36
C LYS A 569 -7.90 -11.12 -33.92
N LEU A 570 -9.19 -11.33 -33.70
CA LEU A 570 -9.76 -11.56 -32.37
C LEU A 570 -9.15 -12.80 -31.72
N ALA A 571 -9.14 -13.93 -32.45
CA ALA A 571 -8.61 -15.19 -31.93
C ALA A 571 -7.11 -15.07 -31.61
N GLU A 572 -6.32 -14.35 -32.42
CA GLU A 572 -4.90 -14.14 -32.17
C GLU A 572 -4.67 -13.28 -30.92
N GLY A 573 -5.42 -12.18 -30.74
CA GLY A 573 -5.34 -11.34 -29.52
C GLY A 573 -5.68 -12.13 -28.27
N MET A 574 -6.78 -12.89 -28.29
CA MET A 574 -7.19 -13.75 -27.18
C MET A 574 -6.15 -14.87 -26.92
N ARG A 575 -5.60 -15.48 -27.97
CA ARG A 575 -4.57 -16.51 -27.89
C ARG A 575 -3.33 -16.03 -27.18
N LYS A 576 -2.82 -14.82 -27.48
CA LYS A 576 -1.65 -14.24 -26.84
C LYS A 576 -1.82 -14.21 -25.33
N VAL A 577 -2.96 -13.74 -24.84
CA VAL A 577 -3.23 -13.64 -23.41
C VAL A 577 -3.44 -15.03 -22.80
N ALA A 578 -4.25 -15.87 -23.42
CA ALA A 578 -4.53 -17.21 -22.92
C ALA A 578 -3.27 -18.07 -22.81
N SER A 579 -2.37 -18.00 -23.81
CA SER A 579 -1.11 -18.75 -23.80
C SER A 579 -0.12 -18.26 -22.75
N ALA A 580 0.03 -16.94 -22.60
CA ALA A 580 0.96 -16.34 -21.62
C ALA A 580 0.56 -16.64 -20.15
N LEU A 581 -0.73 -16.83 -19.91
CA LEU A 581 -1.27 -17.09 -18.58
C LEU A 581 -1.52 -18.60 -18.30
N ALA A 582 -1.51 -19.47 -19.32
CA ALA A 582 -1.82 -20.88 -19.12
C ALA A 582 -0.93 -21.54 -18.04
N PRO A 583 -1.50 -22.36 -17.10
CA PRO A 583 -2.91 -22.79 -17.01
C PRO A 583 -3.82 -21.83 -16.21
N ARG A 584 -3.32 -20.66 -15.77
CA ARG A 584 -4.07 -19.68 -14.97
C ARG A 584 -5.26 -19.15 -15.79
N GLN A 585 -6.38 -18.91 -15.10
CA GLN A 585 -7.63 -18.45 -15.70
C GLN A 585 -7.49 -17.09 -16.37
N VAL A 586 -8.13 -16.93 -17.53
CA VAL A 586 -8.34 -15.65 -18.22
C VAL A 586 -9.84 -15.45 -18.43
N VAL A 587 -10.39 -14.36 -17.91
CA VAL A 587 -11.79 -13.99 -18.09
C VAL A 587 -11.88 -12.88 -19.13
N LEU A 588 -12.34 -13.22 -20.32
CA LEU A 588 -12.59 -12.29 -21.42
C LEU A 588 -13.95 -11.62 -21.22
N ARG A 589 -13.97 -10.30 -21.08
CA ARG A 589 -15.19 -9.53 -21.20
C ARG A 589 -15.54 -9.40 -22.68
N LEU A 590 -16.72 -9.89 -23.07
CA LEU A 590 -17.29 -9.69 -24.39
C LEU A 590 -17.42 -8.19 -24.69
N SER A 591 -17.43 -7.79 -25.95
CA SER A 591 -17.33 -6.38 -26.35
C SER A 591 -18.41 -5.51 -25.71
N ASP A 592 -18.01 -4.43 -25.07
CA ASP A 592 -18.88 -3.48 -24.37
C ASP A 592 -18.73 -2.05 -24.89
N PHE A 593 -18.63 -1.92 -26.20
CA PHE A 593 -18.57 -0.61 -26.82
C PHE A 593 -19.89 0.14 -26.68
N LYS A 594 -19.77 1.41 -26.42
CA LYS A 594 -20.86 2.37 -26.56
C LYS A 594 -21.09 2.71 -28.03
N SER A 595 -22.27 3.18 -28.40
CA SER A 595 -22.54 3.56 -29.78
C SER A 595 -21.59 4.62 -30.35
N SER A 596 -21.17 5.60 -29.54
CA SER A 596 -20.16 6.58 -29.89
C SER A 596 -18.78 5.97 -30.22
N GLU A 597 -18.39 4.95 -29.46
CA GLU A 597 -17.11 4.26 -29.64
C GLU A 597 -17.07 3.42 -30.90
N TYR A 598 -18.12 2.64 -31.17
CA TYR A 598 -18.25 1.89 -32.41
C TYR A 598 -18.38 2.80 -33.65
N ARG A 599 -19.06 3.96 -33.47
CA ARG A 599 -19.19 4.94 -34.53
C ARG A 599 -17.83 5.49 -34.99
N GLY A 600 -16.85 5.59 -34.07
CA GLY A 600 -15.48 6.01 -34.38
C GLY A 600 -14.66 5.01 -35.18
N LEU A 601 -15.07 3.71 -35.24
CA LEU A 601 -14.39 2.72 -36.09
C LEU A 601 -14.72 2.92 -37.55
N VAL A 602 -13.81 2.52 -38.44
CA VAL A 602 -14.00 2.64 -39.88
C VAL A 602 -15.31 1.97 -40.31
N GLY A 603 -16.18 2.71 -40.95
CA GLY A 603 -17.51 2.29 -41.39
C GLY A 603 -18.59 2.32 -40.30
N GLY A 604 -18.25 2.70 -39.06
CA GLY A 604 -19.17 2.65 -37.92
C GLY A 604 -20.35 3.61 -37.99
N GLU A 605 -20.16 4.81 -38.58
CA GLU A 605 -21.23 5.82 -38.76
C GLU A 605 -22.50 5.29 -39.41
N LYS A 606 -22.34 4.27 -40.27
CA LYS A 606 -23.44 3.66 -41.00
C LYS A 606 -24.34 2.80 -40.10
N TYR A 607 -23.81 2.20 -39.07
CA TYR A 607 -24.49 1.18 -38.26
C TYR A 607 -24.89 1.66 -36.89
N GLU A 608 -24.22 2.69 -36.37
CA GLU A 608 -24.40 3.14 -35.00
C GLU A 608 -25.30 4.38 -34.88
N PRO A 609 -26.28 4.36 -33.98
CA PRO A 609 -27.12 5.52 -33.72
C PRO A 609 -26.35 6.62 -32.97
N GLU A 610 -26.82 7.86 -33.10
CA GLU A 610 -26.45 8.93 -32.18
C GLU A 610 -27.28 8.82 -30.89
N GLU A 611 -26.62 8.70 -29.76
CA GLU A 611 -27.27 8.56 -28.47
C GLU A 611 -26.92 9.73 -27.52
N PRO A 612 -27.91 10.29 -26.80
CA PRO A 612 -27.68 11.44 -25.91
C PRO A 612 -26.88 11.07 -24.64
N SER A 613 -26.85 9.82 -24.26
CA SER A 613 -26.07 9.31 -23.10
C SER A 613 -25.35 8.03 -23.48
N ALA A 614 -24.04 8.10 -23.47
CA ALA A 614 -23.20 6.95 -23.75
C ALA A 614 -23.31 5.89 -22.64
N LEU A 615 -23.50 6.29 -21.38
CA LEU A 615 -23.58 5.38 -20.24
C LEU A 615 -24.83 4.48 -20.30
N LEU A 616 -25.98 5.07 -20.60
CA LEU A 616 -27.29 4.39 -20.56
C LEU A 616 -27.73 3.85 -21.92
N GLY A 617 -26.91 3.99 -22.94
CA GLY A 617 -27.25 3.66 -24.33
C GLY A 617 -27.25 2.17 -24.69
N TRP A 618 -27.22 1.90 -25.97
CA TRP A 618 -27.21 0.56 -26.57
C TRP A 618 -25.80 -0.04 -26.49
N ARG A 619 -25.54 -0.78 -25.42
CA ARG A 619 -24.23 -1.42 -25.11
C ARG A 619 -24.41 -2.78 -24.43
N GLY A 620 -23.33 -3.59 -24.44
CA GLY A 620 -23.26 -4.87 -23.76
C GLY A 620 -24.34 -5.86 -24.24
N ALA A 621 -24.89 -6.65 -23.30
CA ALA A 621 -25.81 -7.75 -23.59
C ALA A 621 -26.96 -7.39 -24.54
N SER A 622 -27.47 -6.14 -24.49
CA SER A 622 -28.57 -5.71 -25.36
C SER A 622 -28.23 -5.69 -26.86
N ARG A 623 -26.95 -5.62 -27.20
CA ARG A 623 -26.49 -5.70 -28.59
C ARG A 623 -26.51 -7.12 -29.13
N TYR A 624 -26.14 -8.09 -28.31
CA TYR A 624 -25.82 -9.44 -28.75
C TYR A 624 -27.00 -10.22 -29.32
N TYR A 625 -28.22 -9.90 -28.89
CA TYR A 625 -29.43 -10.48 -29.41
C TYR A 625 -30.21 -9.58 -30.38
N ASP A 626 -29.76 -8.34 -30.56
CA ASP A 626 -30.37 -7.46 -31.58
C ASP A 626 -30.09 -8.01 -32.99
N PRO A 627 -31.12 -8.22 -33.82
CA PRO A 627 -30.96 -8.78 -35.16
C PRO A 627 -29.95 -8.04 -36.06
N LYS A 628 -29.72 -6.74 -35.79
CA LYS A 628 -28.73 -5.94 -36.53
C LYS A 628 -27.33 -6.28 -36.14
N TYR A 629 -27.06 -6.53 -34.81
CA TYR A 629 -25.72 -6.75 -34.29
C TYR A 629 -25.40 -8.25 -34.11
N LEU A 630 -26.39 -9.13 -34.01
CA LEU A 630 -26.21 -10.56 -33.84
C LEU A 630 -25.17 -11.20 -34.77
N PRO A 631 -25.07 -10.80 -36.08
CA PRO A 631 -24.02 -11.31 -36.98
C PRO A 631 -22.61 -10.97 -36.47
N ALA A 632 -22.42 -9.76 -35.90
CA ALA A 632 -21.15 -9.32 -35.35
C ALA A 632 -20.82 -10.09 -34.08
N PHE A 633 -21.77 -10.29 -33.19
CA PHE A 633 -21.58 -11.10 -31.97
C PHE A 633 -21.16 -12.55 -32.28
N LYS A 634 -21.66 -13.14 -33.36
CA LYS A 634 -21.22 -14.47 -33.80
C LYS A 634 -19.76 -14.55 -34.20
N LEU A 635 -19.13 -13.44 -34.66
CA LEU A 635 -17.69 -13.40 -34.93
C LEU A 635 -16.87 -13.53 -33.63
N GLU A 636 -17.30 -12.86 -32.57
CA GLU A 636 -16.68 -12.98 -31.24
C GLU A 636 -16.76 -14.42 -30.72
N LEU A 637 -17.94 -15.04 -30.82
CA LEU A 637 -18.13 -16.43 -30.38
C LEU A 637 -17.29 -17.41 -31.21
N GLU A 638 -17.15 -17.18 -32.51
CA GLU A 638 -16.31 -18.01 -33.39
C GLU A 638 -14.82 -17.89 -33.01
N ALA A 639 -14.34 -16.67 -32.73
CA ALA A 639 -12.97 -16.44 -32.27
C ALA A 639 -12.70 -17.18 -30.94
N ILE A 640 -13.62 -17.11 -29.98
CA ILE A 640 -13.52 -17.83 -28.69
C ILE A 640 -13.47 -19.34 -28.92
N LYS A 641 -14.32 -19.89 -29.79
CA LYS A 641 -14.28 -21.32 -30.14
C LYS A 641 -12.94 -21.73 -30.73
N ARG A 642 -12.38 -20.94 -31.61
CA ARG A 642 -11.06 -21.18 -32.23
C ARG A 642 -9.96 -21.23 -31.18
N VAL A 643 -9.93 -20.26 -30.25
CA VAL A 643 -8.92 -20.23 -29.18
C VAL A 643 -9.05 -21.46 -28.28
N ARG A 644 -10.26 -21.83 -27.93
CA ARG A 644 -10.50 -22.96 -27.00
C ARG A 644 -10.35 -24.33 -27.63
N ASN A 645 -10.80 -24.49 -28.88
CA ASN A 645 -10.91 -25.79 -29.51
C ASN A 645 -9.79 -26.08 -30.52
N GLU A 646 -9.37 -25.07 -31.30
CA GLU A 646 -8.31 -25.26 -32.30
C GLU A 646 -6.93 -24.98 -31.69
N TYR A 647 -6.76 -23.90 -30.91
CA TYR A 647 -5.51 -23.58 -30.24
C TYR A 647 -5.33 -24.30 -28.88
N GLY A 648 -6.41 -24.86 -28.33
CA GLY A 648 -6.40 -25.70 -27.13
C GLY A 648 -6.34 -24.98 -25.79
N PHE A 649 -6.51 -23.66 -25.74
CA PHE A 649 -6.43 -22.86 -24.51
C PHE A 649 -7.76 -22.87 -23.74
N LYS A 650 -7.98 -23.91 -22.90
CA LYS A 650 -9.20 -24.06 -22.11
C LYS A 650 -9.28 -23.11 -20.90
N ASN A 651 -8.21 -22.41 -20.56
CA ASN A 651 -8.18 -21.42 -19.49
C ASN A 651 -8.91 -20.10 -19.85
N LEU A 652 -9.30 -19.90 -21.13
CA LEU A 652 -10.13 -18.75 -21.55
C LEU A 652 -11.58 -18.97 -21.14
N GLN A 653 -12.13 -18.08 -20.30
CA GLN A 653 -13.51 -18.00 -19.86
C GLN A 653 -14.13 -16.70 -20.39
N VAL A 654 -15.43 -16.52 -20.27
CA VAL A 654 -16.12 -15.33 -20.78
C VAL A 654 -16.92 -14.60 -19.73
N MET A 655 -17.13 -13.31 -19.91
CA MET A 655 -17.92 -12.45 -19.06
C MET A 655 -18.86 -11.58 -19.89
N ILE A 656 -20.14 -11.64 -19.55
CA ILE A 656 -21.19 -10.84 -20.21
C ILE A 656 -21.24 -9.45 -19.56
N PRO A 657 -20.96 -8.36 -20.27
CA PRO A 657 -21.04 -7.00 -19.75
C PRO A 657 -22.48 -6.44 -19.84
N PHE A 658 -22.76 -5.46 -19.03
CA PHE A 658 -23.92 -4.58 -19.04
C PHE A 658 -25.26 -5.30 -19.32
N CYS A 659 -25.47 -6.40 -18.61
CA CYS A 659 -26.68 -7.22 -18.72
C CYS A 659 -27.77 -6.69 -17.77
N ARG A 660 -28.79 -6.04 -18.31
CA ARG A 660 -29.80 -5.31 -17.54
C ARG A 660 -30.87 -6.19 -16.92
N THR A 661 -31.22 -7.27 -17.59
CA THR A 661 -32.35 -8.12 -17.20
C THR A 661 -31.99 -9.59 -17.20
N VAL A 662 -32.67 -10.36 -16.35
CA VAL A 662 -32.56 -11.84 -16.33
C VAL A 662 -32.91 -12.46 -17.70
N LYS A 663 -33.82 -11.82 -18.43
CA LYS A 663 -34.20 -12.29 -19.78
C LYS A 663 -33.07 -12.10 -20.79
N GLU A 664 -32.29 -11.00 -20.69
CA GLU A 664 -31.08 -10.81 -21.52
C GLU A 664 -30.04 -11.92 -21.23
N ALA A 665 -29.79 -12.21 -19.94
CA ALA A 665 -28.89 -13.30 -19.57
C ALA A 665 -29.34 -14.66 -20.15
N GLU A 666 -30.63 -14.97 -20.09
CA GLU A 666 -31.20 -16.19 -20.67
C GLU A 666 -30.98 -16.22 -22.20
N VAL A 667 -31.31 -15.15 -22.89
CA VAL A 667 -31.20 -15.08 -24.37
C VAL A 667 -29.74 -15.16 -24.81
N VAL A 668 -28.82 -14.38 -24.18
CA VAL A 668 -27.41 -14.35 -24.57
C VAL A 668 -26.74 -15.70 -24.30
N THR A 669 -26.97 -16.32 -23.15
CA THR A 669 -26.43 -17.64 -22.85
C THR A 669 -27.01 -18.72 -23.77
N GLY A 670 -28.28 -18.55 -24.20
CA GLY A 670 -28.92 -19.39 -25.21
C GLY A 670 -28.22 -19.30 -26.58
N ILE A 671 -27.96 -18.09 -27.06
CA ILE A 671 -27.22 -17.86 -28.33
C ILE A 671 -25.82 -18.48 -28.25
N MET A 672 -25.12 -18.29 -27.14
CA MET A 672 -23.79 -18.89 -26.93
C MET A 672 -23.85 -20.42 -26.98
N ALA A 673 -24.87 -21.03 -26.36
CA ALA A 673 -25.07 -22.47 -26.40
C ALA A 673 -25.40 -22.99 -27.82
N GLU A 674 -26.24 -22.28 -28.56
CA GLU A 674 -26.55 -22.59 -29.97
C GLU A 674 -25.30 -22.54 -30.85
N GLU A 675 -24.36 -21.61 -30.58
CA GLU A 675 -23.08 -21.51 -31.27
C GLU A 675 -22.05 -22.53 -30.74
N GLY A 676 -22.40 -23.39 -29.79
CA GLY A 676 -21.53 -24.46 -29.26
C GLY A 676 -20.69 -24.07 -28.05
N LEU A 677 -20.87 -22.89 -27.48
CA LEU A 677 -20.26 -22.45 -26.22
C LEU A 677 -21.18 -22.74 -25.05
N VAL A 678 -21.25 -24.01 -24.67
CA VAL A 678 -22.11 -24.51 -23.60
C VAL A 678 -21.39 -24.41 -22.27
N ARG A 679 -22.06 -23.83 -21.25
CA ARG A 679 -21.57 -23.77 -19.88
C ARG A 679 -21.24 -25.15 -19.33
N SER A 680 -20.03 -25.31 -18.78
CA SER A 680 -19.51 -26.56 -18.28
C SER A 680 -18.44 -26.34 -17.21
N PRO A 681 -17.92 -27.38 -16.53
CA PRO A 681 -16.84 -27.20 -15.57
C PRO A 681 -15.58 -26.53 -16.12
N ASP A 682 -15.26 -26.72 -17.41
CA ASP A 682 -14.10 -26.12 -18.09
C ASP A 682 -14.44 -24.89 -18.94
N PHE A 683 -15.72 -24.53 -19.06
CA PHE A 683 -16.17 -23.30 -19.69
C PHE A 683 -17.18 -22.59 -18.83
N LYS A 684 -16.73 -21.57 -18.13
CA LYS A 684 -17.55 -20.77 -17.21
C LYS A 684 -18.01 -19.48 -17.87
N ILE A 685 -19.23 -19.09 -17.57
CA ILE A 685 -19.82 -17.82 -18.00
C ILE A 685 -19.96 -16.95 -16.75
N TRP A 686 -19.29 -15.79 -16.78
CA TRP A 686 -19.36 -14.76 -15.77
C TRP A 686 -20.34 -13.66 -16.18
N LEU A 687 -20.85 -12.92 -15.19
CA LEU A 687 -21.61 -11.69 -15.41
C LEU A 687 -20.84 -10.52 -14.81
N MET A 688 -20.70 -9.44 -15.56
CA MET A 688 -20.22 -8.19 -14.96
C MET A 688 -21.37 -7.56 -14.16
N ALA A 689 -21.23 -7.55 -12.85
CA ALA A 689 -22.22 -6.97 -11.94
C ALA A 689 -21.91 -5.46 -11.79
N GLU A 690 -22.53 -4.70 -12.62
CA GLU A 690 -22.30 -3.26 -12.75
C GLU A 690 -23.59 -2.43 -12.84
N ILE A 691 -24.74 -3.10 -12.76
CA ILE A 691 -26.07 -2.51 -12.81
C ILE A 691 -26.82 -2.88 -11.53
N PRO A 692 -27.55 -1.97 -10.88
CA PRO A 692 -28.30 -2.29 -9.65
C PRO A 692 -29.25 -3.49 -9.77
N SER A 693 -29.80 -3.77 -10.96
CA SER A 693 -30.63 -4.94 -11.20
C SER A 693 -29.89 -6.26 -11.01
N ASN A 694 -28.56 -6.29 -11.28
CA ASN A 694 -27.73 -7.48 -11.07
C ASN A 694 -27.60 -7.81 -9.57
N ILE A 695 -27.62 -6.78 -8.73
CA ILE A 695 -27.56 -6.93 -7.28
C ILE A 695 -28.93 -7.37 -6.73
N ILE A 696 -30.00 -6.67 -7.14
CA ILE A 696 -31.37 -6.91 -6.64
C ILE A 696 -31.89 -8.29 -7.03
N LEU A 697 -31.56 -8.76 -8.24
CA LEU A 697 -32.00 -10.05 -8.79
C LEU A 697 -30.88 -11.07 -8.91
N ALA A 698 -29.84 -10.98 -8.08
CA ALA A 698 -28.70 -11.89 -8.13
C ALA A 698 -29.12 -13.37 -8.06
N ASP A 699 -30.10 -13.71 -7.21
CA ASP A 699 -30.66 -15.05 -7.09
C ASP A 699 -31.28 -15.56 -8.40
N GLN A 700 -31.79 -14.68 -9.25
CA GLN A 700 -32.36 -15.07 -10.57
C GLN A 700 -31.27 -15.18 -11.62
N PHE A 701 -30.26 -14.28 -11.63
CA PHE A 701 -29.13 -14.35 -12.53
C PHE A 701 -28.25 -15.60 -12.27
N ASN A 702 -28.14 -16.07 -11.02
CA ASN A 702 -27.39 -17.26 -10.62
C ASN A 702 -27.73 -18.52 -11.45
N ARG A 703 -28.91 -18.59 -12.10
CA ARG A 703 -29.30 -19.68 -12.97
C ARG A 703 -28.50 -19.76 -14.26
N PHE A 704 -28.03 -18.61 -14.74
CA PHE A 704 -27.40 -18.45 -16.06
C PHE A 704 -25.89 -18.31 -16.00
N VAL A 705 -25.31 -17.99 -14.83
CA VAL A 705 -23.89 -17.70 -14.67
C VAL A 705 -23.20 -18.59 -13.65
N ASP A 706 -21.87 -18.66 -13.70
CA ASP A 706 -21.04 -19.39 -12.76
C ASP A 706 -20.40 -18.47 -11.70
N GLY A 707 -20.40 -17.17 -11.98
CA GLY A 707 -19.87 -16.17 -11.06
C GLY A 707 -20.12 -14.75 -11.56
N TYR A 708 -19.68 -13.80 -10.73
CA TYR A 708 -19.80 -12.38 -10.99
C TYR A 708 -18.42 -11.72 -10.92
N SER A 709 -18.21 -10.69 -11.74
CA SER A 709 -17.15 -9.74 -11.58
C SER A 709 -17.75 -8.35 -11.43
N ILE A 710 -17.50 -7.71 -10.29
CA ILE A 710 -18.09 -6.40 -9.97
C ILE A 710 -17.37 -5.32 -10.78
N GLY A 711 -18.10 -4.65 -11.68
CA GLY A 711 -17.68 -3.45 -12.37
C GLY A 711 -17.92 -2.22 -11.48
N SER A 712 -17.06 -2.00 -10.48
CA SER A 712 -17.33 -1.04 -9.40
C SER A 712 -17.52 0.40 -9.87
N ASN A 713 -16.93 0.79 -11.00
CA ASN A 713 -17.08 2.13 -11.53
C ASN A 713 -18.50 2.38 -12.04
N ASP A 714 -19.00 1.53 -12.94
CA ASP A 714 -20.36 1.65 -13.50
C ASP A 714 -21.41 1.37 -12.42
N LEU A 715 -21.16 0.42 -11.51
CA LEU A 715 -22.05 0.12 -10.39
C LEU A 715 -22.22 1.34 -9.46
N ALA A 716 -21.12 2.00 -9.10
CA ALA A 716 -21.17 3.19 -8.25
C ALA A 716 -21.94 4.34 -8.94
N MET A 717 -21.63 4.60 -10.20
CA MET A 717 -22.34 5.63 -10.98
C MET A 717 -23.85 5.37 -11.04
N LEU A 718 -24.25 4.13 -11.31
CA LEU A 718 -25.67 3.80 -11.44
C LEU A 718 -26.41 3.73 -10.10
N ILE A 719 -25.74 3.37 -9.01
CA ILE A 719 -26.31 3.42 -7.65
C ILE A 719 -26.49 4.87 -7.19
N LEU A 720 -25.47 5.71 -7.42
CA LEU A 720 -25.48 7.11 -6.99
C LEU A 720 -26.18 8.05 -7.98
N GLY A 721 -26.57 7.56 -9.17
CA GLY A 721 -27.22 8.37 -10.20
C GLY A 721 -26.28 9.42 -10.82
N LEU A 722 -25.01 9.05 -11.03
CA LEU A 722 -23.95 9.95 -11.50
C LEU A 722 -23.57 9.64 -12.95
N ASP A 723 -23.17 10.67 -13.68
CA ASP A 723 -22.46 10.54 -14.94
C ASP A 723 -20.99 10.90 -14.73
N ARG A 724 -20.07 9.98 -15.04
CA ARG A 724 -18.63 10.17 -14.83
C ARG A 724 -18.04 11.29 -15.70
N ASP A 725 -18.71 11.62 -16.79
CA ASP A 725 -18.25 12.64 -17.73
C ASP A 725 -18.76 14.05 -17.30
N ASN A 726 -19.42 14.17 -16.14
CA ASN A 726 -19.91 15.43 -15.57
C ASN A 726 -19.01 15.91 -14.43
N ASP A 727 -18.15 16.87 -14.72
CA ASP A 727 -17.14 17.41 -13.79
C ASP A 727 -17.75 18.07 -12.54
N ILE A 728 -18.98 18.59 -12.64
CA ILE A 728 -19.64 19.31 -11.55
C ILE A 728 -19.97 18.40 -10.37
N ILE A 729 -20.34 17.15 -10.65
CA ILE A 729 -20.77 16.18 -9.64
C ILE A 729 -19.72 15.12 -9.31
N GLN A 730 -18.53 15.23 -9.89
CA GLN A 730 -17.43 14.28 -9.63
C GLN A 730 -17.04 14.17 -8.15
N SER A 731 -17.18 15.25 -7.39
CA SER A 731 -16.91 15.22 -5.94
C SER A 731 -17.81 14.29 -5.15
N VAL A 732 -18.96 13.91 -5.71
CA VAL A 732 -19.93 12.97 -5.11
C VAL A 732 -19.67 11.52 -5.58
N ALA A 733 -18.86 11.33 -6.61
CA ALA A 733 -18.61 10.04 -7.25
C ALA A 733 -17.58 9.21 -6.46
N ASP A 734 -17.89 8.83 -5.22
CA ASP A 734 -17.04 7.95 -4.43
C ASP A 734 -17.60 6.52 -4.45
N GLY A 735 -16.91 5.63 -5.16
CA GLY A 735 -17.26 4.20 -5.21
C GLY A 735 -17.12 3.48 -3.86
N ARG A 736 -16.58 4.13 -2.83
CA ARG A 736 -16.50 3.63 -1.46
C ARG A 736 -17.74 3.98 -0.63
N ASP A 737 -18.72 4.66 -1.22
CA ASP A 737 -19.97 5.00 -0.54
C ASP A 737 -20.65 3.77 0.07
N LEU A 738 -21.32 3.98 1.21
CA LEU A 738 -21.98 2.93 1.97
C LEU A 738 -23.05 2.18 1.15
N SER A 739 -23.76 2.85 0.25
CA SER A 739 -24.76 2.23 -0.63
C SER A 739 -24.11 1.23 -1.59
N VAL A 740 -22.93 1.57 -2.14
CA VAL A 740 -22.15 0.71 -3.02
C VAL A 740 -21.57 -0.49 -2.24
N LYS A 741 -21.02 -0.24 -1.05
CA LYS A 741 -20.51 -1.31 -0.18
C LYS A 741 -21.61 -2.30 0.22
N ARG A 742 -22.82 -1.82 0.57
CA ARG A 742 -23.95 -2.68 0.89
C ARG A 742 -24.42 -3.51 -0.30
N ALA A 743 -24.44 -2.92 -1.48
CA ALA A 743 -24.76 -3.63 -2.72
C ALA A 743 -23.75 -4.75 -3.00
N ILE A 744 -22.46 -4.47 -2.89
CA ILE A 744 -21.38 -5.45 -3.07
C ILE A 744 -21.50 -6.60 -2.07
N ARG A 745 -21.67 -6.32 -0.78
CA ARG A 745 -21.82 -7.36 0.26
C ARG A 745 -23.06 -8.22 -0.02
N HIS A 746 -24.18 -7.62 -0.35
CA HIS A 746 -25.40 -8.35 -0.67
C HIS A 746 -25.20 -9.30 -1.88
N LEU A 747 -24.51 -8.85 -2.92
CA LEU A 747 -24.18 -9.70 -4.06
C LEU A 747 -23.35 -10.91 -3.64
N ILE A 748 -22.28 -10.69 -2.84
CA ILE A 748 -21.41 -11.78 -2.35
C ILE A 748 -22.24 -12.80 -1.58
N GLU A 749 -23.06 -12.36 -0.64
CA GLU A 749 -23.89 -13.24 0.19
C GLU A 749 -24.88 -14.06 -0.65
N VAL A 750 -25.57 -13.43 -1.61
CA VAL A 750 -26.55 -14.12 -2.47
C VAL A 750 -25.87 -15.08 -3.44
N ALA A 751 -24.74 -14.68 -4.02
CA ALA A 751 -23.98 -15.53 -4.93
C ALA A 751 -23.44 -16.78 -4.21
N HIS A 752 -22.83 -16.62 -3.03
CA HIS A 752 -22.27 -17.71 -2.24
C HIS A 752 -23.33 -18.69 -1.76
N ARG A 753 -24.52 -18.21 -1.36
CA ARG A 753 -25.64 -19.07 -0.99
C ARG A 753 -25.99 -20.08 -2.09
N ASP A 754 -25.83 -19.69 -3.35
CA ASP A 754 -26.12 -20.52 -4.52
C ASP A 754 -24.85 -21.15 -5.14
N GLY A 755 -23.71 -21.12 -4.41
CA GLY A 755 -22.44 -21.73 -4.82
C GLY A 755 -21.75 -21.04 -6.00
N LYS A 756 -21.99 -19.71 -6.18
CA LYS A 756 -21.35 -18.89 -7.20
C LYS A 756 -20.18 -18.12 -6.62
N THR A 757 -19.18 -17.85 -7.43
CA THR A 757 -18.00 -17.05 -7.05
C THR A 757 -18.19 -15.59 -7.41
N VAL A 758 -17.55 -14.69 -6.61
CA VAL A 758 -17.60 -13.25 -6.85
C VAL A 758 -16.18 -12.69 -6.93
N SER A 759 -15.94 -11.93 -7.99
CA SER A 759 -14.74 -11.15 -8.23
C SER A 759 -15.07 -9.66 -8.30
N ILE A 760 -14.06 -8.83 -8.30
CA ILE A 760 -14.14 -7.40 -8.61
C ILE A 760 -13.05 -7.04 -9.62
N CYS A 761 -13.32 -6.13 -10.56
CA CYS A 761 -12.35 -5.70 -11.56
C CYS A 761 -12.29 -4.17 -11.77
N GLY A 762 -12.91 -3.41 -10.87
CA GLY A 762 -12.83 -1.94 -10.91
C GLY A 762 -11.50 -1.41 -10.35
N GLN A 763 -11.34 -0.08 -10.41
CA GLN A 763 -10.10 0.60 -10.01
C GLN A 763 -9.90 0.70 -8.49
N LEU A 764 -10.99 0.64 -7.71
CA LEU A 764 -10.96 0.89 -6.26
C LEU A 764 -9.94 0.03 -5.49
N PRO A 765 -9.86 -1.30 -5.71
CA PRO A 765 -8.88 -2.12 -4.99
C PRO A 765 -7.43 -1.81 -5.33
N SER A 766 -7.15 -1.29 -6.53
CA SER A 766 -5.80 -0.87 -6.94
C SER A 766 -5.35 0.43 -6.27
N ILE A 767 -6.30 1.25 -5.81
CA ILE A 767 -6.05 2.60 -5.29
C ILE A 767 -6.17 2.65 -3.76
N TYR A 768 -7.14 1.90 -3.19
CA TYR A 768 -7.53 1.99 -1.79
C TYR A 768 -7.34 0.66 -1.04
N PRO A 769 -6.31 0.52 -0.20
CA PRO A 769 -6.08 -0.67 0.62
C PRO A 769 -7.26 -1.04 1.54
N GLU A 770 -7.92 -0.02 2.10
CA GLU A 770 -9.09 -0.21 2.97
C GLU A 770 -10.29 -0.81 2.21
N PHE A 771 -10.36 -0.60 0.89
CA PHE A 771 -11.38 -1.23 0.08
C PHE A 771 -11.09 -2.72 -0.16
N CYS A 772 -9.80 -3.08 -0.26
CA CYS A 772 -9.39 -4.50 -0.27
C CYS A 772 -9.79 -5.18 1.04
N GLU A 773 -9.58 -4.52 2.18
CA GLU A 773 -9.96 -5.04 3.49
C GLU A 773 -11.47 -5.29 3.58
N PHE A 774 -12.27 -4.32 3.16
CA PHE A 774 -13.73 -4.46 3.10
C PHE A 774 -14.15 -5.67 2.24
N LEU A 775 -13.55 -5.85 1.06
CA LEU A 775 -13.88 -6.95 0.15
C LEU A 775 -13.54 -8.32 0.75
N ILE A 776 -12.34 -8.47 1.31
CA ILE A 776 -11.88 -9.73 1.93
C ILE A 776 -12.74 -10.07 3.15
N LYS A 777 -13.03 -9.10 4.00
CA LYS A 777 -13.93 -9.29 5.15
C LYS A 777 -15.37 -9.60 4.74
N SER A 778 -15.79 -9.15 3.56
CA SER A 778 -17.09 -9.52 2.97
C SER A 778 -17.08 -10.91 2.34
N GLY A 779 -15.94 -11.57 2.25
CA GLY A 779 -15.78 -12.93 1.74
C GLY A 779 -15.62 -13.01 0.23
N ILE A 780 -15.10 -11.99 -0.45
CA ILE A 780 -14.89 -12.03 -1.89
C ILE A 780 -13.90 -13.14 -2.28
N ASP A 781 -14.17 -13.85 -3.39
CA ASP A 781 -13.31 -14.96 -3.84
C ASP A 781 -12.06 -14.49 -4.56
N SER A 782 -12.13 -13.33 -5.24
CA SER A 782 -11.00 -12.80 -5.99
C SER A 782 -11.09 -11.28 -6.20
N ILE A 783 -9.90 -10.67 -6.33
CA ILE A 783 -9.76 -9.23 -6.59
C ILE A 783 -8.87 -9.08 -7.81
N SER A 784 -9.36 -8.41 -8.86
CA SER A 784 -8.60 -8.12 -10.07
C SER A 784 -8.13 -6.66 -10.04
N VAL A 785 -6.82 -6.45 -10.12
CA VAL A 785 -6.16 -5.16 -10.00
C VAL A 785 -5.31 -4.86 -11.23
N ASN A 786 -4.82 -3.64 -11.34
CA ASN A 786 -3.85 -3.29 -12.38
C ASN A 786 -2.54 -4.07 -12.19
N PRO A 787 -1.76 -4.32 -13.25
CA PRO A 787 -0.51 -5.10 -13.16
C PRO A 787 0.48 -4.59 -12.11
N ASP A 788 0.63 -3.29 -11.97
CA ASP A 788 1.50 -2.62 -10.99
C ASP A 788 1.06 -2.82 -9.53
N ALA A 789 -0.23 -3.04 -9.28
CA ALA A 789 -0.79 -3.25 -7.95
C ALA A 789 -0.80 -4.73 -7.49
N VAL A 790 -0.49 -5.70 -8.35
CA VAL A 790 -0.63 -7.14 -8.06
C VAL A 790 0.14 -7.56 -6.81
N VAL A 791 1.42 -7.24 -6.73
CA VAL A 791 2.29 -7.65 -5.61
C VAL A 791 1.81 -7.01 -4.31
N HIS A 792 1.57 -5.72 -4.33
CA HIS A 792 1.10 -4.96 -3.17
C HIS A 792 -0.26 -5.47 -2.65
N THR A 793 -1.20 -5.72 -3.55
CA THR A 793 -2.52 -6.26 -3.18
C THR A 793 -2.43 -7.66 -2.57
N LYS A 794 -1.53 -8.53 -3.06
CA LYS A 794 -1.28 -9.83 -2.43
C LYS A 794 -0.75 -9.71 -1.01
N GLN A 795 0.16 -8.76 -0.76
CA GLN A 795 0.68 -8.52 0.58
C GLN A 795 -0.43 -8.04 1.54
N ILE A 796 -1.25 -7.08 1.09
CA ILE A 796 -2.40 -6.58 1.85
C ILE A 796 -3.39 -7.72 2.14
N ALA A 797 -3.74 -8.51 1.14
CA ALA A 797 -4.67 -9.62 1.29
C ALA A 797 -4.18 -10.63 2.33
N ALA A 798 -2.91 -11.02 2.27
CA ALA A 798 -2.33 -11.93 3.25
C ALA A 798 -2.36 -11.38 4.68
N GLN A 799 -2.06 -10.08 4.87
CA GLN A 799 -2.10 -9.45 6.18
C GLN A 799 -3.52 -9.45 6.76
N ILE A 800 -4.51 -9.12 5.94
CA ILE A 800 -5.93 -9.11 6.34
C ILE A 800 -6.38 -10.52 6.70
N GLU A 801 -6.08 -11.52 5.87
CA GLU A 801 -6.46 -12.91 6.09
C GLU A 801 -5.82 -13.46 7.36
N HIS A 802 -4.54 -13.17 7.61
CA HIS A 802 -3.86 -13.56 8.85
C HIS A 802 -4.53 -12.91 10.08
N LYS A 803 -4.88 -11.63 9.99
CA LYS A 803 -5.62 -10.95 11.07
C LYS A 803 -6.98 -11.61 11.32
N MET A 804 -7.74 -11.91 10.27
CA MET A 804 -9.03 -12.60 10.40
C MET A 804 -8.90 -13.99 11.05
N ILE A 805 -7.84 -14.73 10.74
CA ILE A 805 -7.55 -16.03 11.37
C ILE A 805 -7.25 -15.84 12.86
N LEU A 806 -6.41 -14.89 13.21
CA LEU A 806 -6.07 -14.57 14.60
C LEU A 806 -7.30 -14.14 15.40
N ASP A 807 -8.13 -13.27 14.83
CA ASP A 807 -9.37 -12.81 15.47
C ASP A 807 -10.35 -13.98 15.70
N SER A 808 -10.45 -14.89 14.74
CA SER A 808 -11.24 -16.12 14.89
C SER A 808 -10.71 -17.03 15.99
N LEU A 809 -9.39 -17.25 16.06
CA LEU A 809 -8.74 -18.12 17.03
C LEU A 809 -8.78 -17.54 18.46
N THR A 810 -8.73 -16.22 18.61
CA THR A 810 -8.75 -15.53 19.89
C THR A 810 -10.14 -15.23 20.43
N GLY A 811 -11.19 -15.65 19.69
CA GLY A 811 -12.59 -15.37 20.06
C GLY A 811 -13.00 -13.91 19.89
N ARG A 812 -12.17 -13.09 19.24
CA ARG A 812 -12.46 -11.71 18.84
C ARG A 812 -13.28 -11.72 17.55
N GLY A 813 -14.39 -12.47 17.56
CA GLY A 813 -15.25 -12.59 16.40
C GLY A 813 -16.14 -11.36 16.20
N ARG A 814 -16.44 -11.05 14.94
CA ARG A 814 -17.27 -9.97 14.43
C ARG A 814 -18.41 -9.55 15.35
N GLN A 815 -18.53 -8.27 15.67
CA GLN A 815 -19.83 -7.65 15.94
C GLN A 815 -20.48 -7.33 14.59
N GLU A 816 -21.68 -7.90 14.36
CA GLU A 816 -22.47 -7.61 13.15
C GLU A 816 -22.76 -6.11 13.09
N GLY A 817 -22.27 -5.44 12.04
CA GLY A 817 -22.58 -4.04 11.72
C GLY A 817 -21.42 -3.06 11.72
N GLU A 818 -20.26 -3.36 12.30
CA GLU A 818 -19.11 -2.44 12.38
C GLU A 818 -18.37 -2.25 11.03
N ASP A 819 -18.37 -3.24 10.17
CA ASP A 819 -17.57 -3.22 8.91
C ASP A 819 -18.13 -2.32 7.81
N LEU A 820 -19.25 -1.66 8.01
CA LEU A 820 -19.89 -0.77 7.02
C LEU A 820 -19.84 0.70 7.42
N ALA A 821 -19.38 1.02 8.64
CA ALA A 821 -19.17 2.40 9.07
C ALA A 821 -17.79 2.90 8.58
N TRP A 822 -17.76 4.13 8.18
CA TRP A 822 -16.52 4.87 7.87
C TRP A 822 -16.04 5.56 9.12
#